data_8c4d028eef3a1069af9836edc7501e7b
#
_entry.id   8c4d028eef3a1069af9836edc7501e7b
#
_cell.length_a   1.000
_cell.length_b   1.000
_cell.length_c   1.000
_cell.angle_alpha   90.00
_cell.angle_beta   90.00
_cell.angle_gamma   90.00
#
_symmetry.space_group_name_H-M   'P 1'
#
loop_
_entity.id
_entity.type
_entity.pdbx_description
1 polymer ?
#
loop_
_entity_poly.entity_id
_entity_poly.type
_entity_poly.pdbx_seq_one_letter_code
_entity_poly.pdbx_strand_id
1 'polypeptide(L)'
;MAQDVETDQTEDDVTYCCIQRAPVPPQVIIVNGSGALSPSDSDRVQGASVISDLDPGLGARIENRLRDEAGIVQFRRSDGRTAHPTSQGVTLRGLGGNASSRALVTLDGVPQADPFGGWVAWSAYDAINLGGIIVTRGGGSGVDGPGALAGTIGLYSTMTDGAEASAAYGSRDSLDFSASAGGHLGNGQVAVDGRYSRGDGFVPIVKGQRGTVDRAAPYEQGGLGIRLRFDAGADSRIEASLRGFSDRRDRGTDYTTSKFDGIDASLRFVHDPAGATQWLALAYLQLRDFDSGFASVAAGRNSVAPALFQSVPATGIGARIEVRPAIGDANPLRVGVDWRRTTGRTEEDYFFSGTTPGRHRIAGGSSDTVGAFAEWTSGEAGDGLLWTLGGRIDRWWLGTGYRLERNIGGSLITDLDFPARTGWEGSGRAGVRWTSGGFALRAAAYRGWRLPTLNELYRPFRVGADTTTANELLKPERLWGGEVGADWNRDGTKLSVTFFANRLENAIANMTLAPNLSQRQNLGAIDSKGIEFAADQQLGPVALRATWAFTDAKVDAAGAAASLDRRRPAQIAKNSGSVSLRSTASGPFGGFATLRYIGKQNEDDLGLQVLDDALTLDAGLSWRVTDAVSIEARGENLTNTLVPAAISSAGIVERATPRTLWIGARLGF
;
A
#
# COMPACT_ATOMS: atom_id res chain seq x y z
N MET A 1 28.63 -78.86 8.22
CA MET A 1 27.35 -78.66 8.88
C MET A 1 27.64 -77.77 10.08
N ALA A 2 27.52 -76.55 9.94
CA ALA A 2 27.54 -75.55 11.01
C ALA A 2 26.73 -74.37 10.49
N GLN A 3 25.74 -73.98 11.19
CA GLN A 3 24.97 -72.76 10.93
C GLN A 3 25.50 -71.71 11.85
N ASP A 4 25.89 -70.60 11.24
CA ASP A 4 26.27 -69.36 11.90
C ASP A 4 24.98 -68.63 12.33
N VAL A 5 24.97 -68.12 13.53
CA VAL A 5 24.00 -67.17 14.08
C VAL A 5 24.65 -65.82 14.15
N GLU A 6 24.22 -64.95 13.30
CA GLU A 6 24.59 -63.51 13.28
C GLU A 6 23.75 -62.75 14.30
N THR A 7 24.40 -62.08 15.23
CA THR A 7 23.77 -61.17 16.18
C THR A 7 23.78 -59.73 15.58
N ASP A 8 22.62 -59.26 15.30
CA ASP A 8 22.38 -57.89 14.84
C ASP A 8 22.42 -56.93 16.03
N GLN A 9 23.38 -56.00 16.01
CA GLN A 9 23.42 -54.84 16.90
C GLN A 9 23.01 -53.61 16.07
N THR A 10 21.79 -53.15 16.30
CA THR A 10 21.32 -51.86 15.78
C THR A 10 21.85 -50.75 16.64
N GLU A 11 22.84 -50.02 16.14
CA GLU A 11 23.17 -48.65 16.60
C GLU A 11 22.11 -47.68 16.10
N ASP A 12 21.43 -47.02 17.01
CA ASP A 12 20.52 -45.93 16.75
C ASP A 12 21.35 -44.70 16.33
N ASP A 13 21.53 -44.51 15.04
CA ASP A 13 22.09 -43.29 14.44
C ASP A 13 20.98 -42.25 14.33
N VAL A 14 20.89 -41.37 15.32
CA VAL A 14 20.00 -40.22 15.28
C VAL A 14 20.58 -39.22 14.31
N THR A 15 20.24 -39.38 13.04
CA THR A 15 20.54 -38.43 11.99
C THR A 15 19.70 -37.17 12.20
N TYR A 16 20.29 -36.11 12.74
CA TYR A 16 19.73 -34.76 12.70
C TYR A 16 19.55 -34.34 11.23
N CYS A 17 18.33 -34.50 10.76
CA CYS A 17 17.92 -34.07 9.44
C CYS A 17 17.93 -32.54 9.41
N CYS A 18 19.01 -31.97 8.88
CA CYS A 18 19.03 -30.59 8.42
C CYS A 18 17.89 -30.42 7.43
N ILE A 19 16.83 -29.73 7.82
CA ILE A 19 15.77 -29.30 6.90
C ILE A 19 16.42 -28.29 5.92
N GLN A 20 17.09 -28.83 4.91
CA GLN A 20 17.32 -28.05 3.69
C GLN A 20 15.92 -27.77 3.13
N ARG A 21 15.47 -26.50 3.24
CA ARG A 21 14.35 -26.02 2.44
C ARG A 21 14.70 -26.31 0.99
N ALA A 22 14.09 -27.34 0.42
CA ALA A 22 14.17 -27.61 -1.00
C ALA A 22 13.84 -26.32 -1.76
N PRO A 23 14.54 -26.00 -2.85
CA PRO A 23 14.19 -24.85 -3.68
C PRO A 23 12.74 -25.02 -4.12
N VAL A 24 11.88 -24.09 -3.71
CA VAL A 24 10.46 -24.09 -4.04
C VAL A 24 10.36 -24.08 -5.58
N PRO A 25 9.66 -25.02 -6.20
CA PRO A 25 9.49 -25.03 -7.63
C PRO A 25 8.87 -23.72 -8.09
N PRO A 26 9.30 -23.13 -9.21
CA PRO A 26 9.12 -21.72 -9.54
C PRO A 26 7.70 -21.29 -9.95
N GLN A 27 6.66 -22.03 -9.61
CA GLN A 27 5.31 -21.78 -10.14
C GLN A 27 4.16 -21.77 -9.15
N VAL A 28 4.40 -21.88 -7.87
CA VAL A 28 3.33 -21.77 -6.88
C VAL A 28 3.52 -20.50 -6.08
N ILE A 29 2.62 -19.52 -6.27
CA ILE A 29 2.50 -18.37 -5.37
C ILE A 29 1.89 -18.92 -4.06
N ILE A 30 2.71 -19.55 -3.23
CA ILE A 30 2.34 -19.88 -1.87
C ILE A 30 2.80 -18.70 -1.03
N VAL A 31 1.91 -17.74 -0.81
CA VAL A 31 2.04 -16.87 0.34
C VAL A 31 1.57 -17.72 1.53
N ASN A 32 2.47 -18.08 2.41
CA ASN A 32 2.14 -18.73 3.69
C ASN A 32 1.48 -17.71 4.64
N GLY A 33 0.51 -16.96 4.11
CA GLY A 33 -0.35 -16.13 4.90
C GLY A 33 -1.48 -16.95 5.49
N SER A 34 -1.97 -16.57 6.63
CA SER A 34 -3.07 -17.23 7.30
C SER A 34 -4.31 -17.27 6.38
N GLY A 35 -4.56 -18.45 5.84
CA GLY A 35 -5.89 -18.92 5.53
C GLY A 35 -6.74 -18.27 4.46
N ALA A 36 -6.20 -17.72 3.40
CA ALA A 36 -7.01 -17.49 2.20
C ALA A 36 -7.36 -18.83 1.55
N LEU A 37 -8.58 -18.99 1.02
CA LEU A 37 -8.85 -20.00 0.00
C LEU A 37 -7.74 -19.89 -1.05
N SER A 38 -7.26 -21.02 -1.58
CA SER A 38 -6.14 -21.06 -2.53
C SER A 38 -6.24 -19.94 -3.55
N PRO A 39 -5.17 -19.14 -3.78
CA PRO A 39 -5.22 -18.05 -4.74
C PRO A 39 -5.77 -18.55 -6.06
N SER A 40 -6.76 -17.89 -6.60
CA SER A 40 -7.26 -18.26 -7.93
C SER A 40 -6.13 -18.06 -8.95
N ASP A 41 -6.02 -18.93 -9.94
CA ASP A 41 -5.04 -18.79 -11.01
C ASP A 41 -5.21 -17.50 -11.83
N SER A 42 -6.29 -16.75 -11.59
CA SER A 42 -6.56 -15.47 -12.24
C SER A 42 -5.47 -14.41 -12.00
N ASP A 43 -4.82 -14.41 -10.83
CA ASP A 43 -3.71 -13.48 -10.57
C ASP A 43 -2.46 -13.80 -11.41
N ARG A 44 -2.29 -15.09 -11.78
CA ARG A 44 -1.21 -15.54 -12.69
C ARG A 44 -1.43 -15.06 -14.12
N VAL A 45 -2.67 -14.97 -14.56
CA VAL A 45 -3.03 -14.47 -15.89
C VAL A 45 -2.68 -12.99 -16.02
N GLN A 46 -2.77 -12.22 -14.92
CA GLN A 46 -2.49 -10.79 -14.91
C GLN A 46 -1.04 -10.41 -14.53
N GLY A 47 -0.13 -11.37 -14.50
CA GLY A 47 1.28 -11.07 -14.21
C GLY A 47 1.51 -10.42 -12.85
N ALA A 48 0.84 -10.92 -11.80
CA ALA A 48 1.03 -10.45 -10.45
C ALA A 48 2.50 -10.59 -10.00
N SER A 49 3.02 -9.59 -9.31
CA SER A 49 4.32 -9.66 -8.64
C SER A 49 4.13 -10.17 -7.22
N VAL A 50 5.00 -11.09 -6.80
CA VAL A 50 5.03 -11.61 -5.43
C VAL A 50 6.32 -11.15 -4.76
N ILE A 51 6.18 -10.52 -3.61
CA ILE A 51 7.28 -10.15 -2.73
C ILE A 51 7.17 -11.06 -1.51
N SER A 52 7.90 -12.18 -1.53
CA SER A 52 7.93 -13.17 -0.43
C SER A 52 9.09 -12.92 0.53
N ASP A 53 10.14 -12.27 0.06
CA ASP A 53 11.30 -11.89 0.87
C ASP A 53 11.12 -10.44 1.33
N LEU A 54 10.43 -10.28 2.43
CA LEU A 54 10.19 -8.97 3.03
C LEU A 54 11.38 -8.49 3.85
N ASP A 55 12.32 -9.40 4.18
CA ASP A 55 13.47 -9.20 5.07
C ASP A 55 13.15 -8.21 6.21
N PRO A 56 12.72 -8.69 7.38
CA PRO A 56 12.40 -7.83 8.50
C PRO A 56 13.65 -7.16 9.12
N GLY A 57 14.73 -7.04 8.33
CA GLY A 57 15.97 -6.38 8.75
C GLY A 57 15.74 -4.94 9.21
N LEU A 58 16.74 -4.40 9.88
CA LEU A 58 16.71 -3.14 10.61
C LEU A 58 16.03 -1.98 9.88
N GLY A 59 14.95 -1.44 10.48
CA GLY A 59 14.27 -0.26 9.99
C GLY A 59 13.62 -0.43 8.61
N ALA A 60 13.37 -1.67 8.17
CA ALA A 60 12.71 -1.94 6.90
C ALA A 60 11.28 -1.41 6.92
N ARG A 61 10.93 -0.58 5.93
CA ARG A 61 9.58 -0.04 5.74
C ARG A 61 8.93 -0.71 4.54
N ILE A 62 7.69 -1.16 4.71
CA ILE A 62 6.95 -1.86 3.66
C ILE A 62 6.78 -0.97 2.42
N GLU A 63 6.48 0.30 2.62
CA GLU A 63 6.33 1.26 1.54
C GLU A 63 7.63 1.49 0.75
N ASN A 64 8.81 1.30 1.36
CA ASN A 64 10.09 1.35 0.66
C ASN A 64 10.32 0.09 -0.18
N ARG A 65 9.86 -1.09 0.29
CA ARG A 65 9.90 -2.34 -0.51
C ARG A 65 8.99 -2.25 -1.73
N LEU A 66 7.82 -1.64 -1.57
CA LEU A 66 6.89 -1.43 -2.67
C LEU A 66 7.46 -0.51 -3.76
N ARG A 67 8.34 0.44 -3.42
CA ARG A 67 9.02 1.30 -4.42
C ARG A 67 9.96 0.54 -5.34
N ASP A 68 10.41 -0.64 -4.94
CA ASP A 68 11.27 -1.49 -5.77
C ASP A 68 10.50 -2.24 -6.84
N GLU A 69 9.15 -2.19 -6.82
CA GLU A 69 8.29 -2.82 -7.81
C GLU A 69 7.96 -1.87 -8.97
N ALA A 70 8.04 -2.39 -10.20
CA ALA A 70 7.71 -1.61 -11.40
C ALA A 70 6.27 -1.08 -11.37
N GLY A 71 6.10 0.18 -11.75
CA GLY A 71 4.78 0.81 -11.94
C GLY A 71 4.07 1.23 -10.66
N ILE A 72 4.61 0.96 -9.45
CA ILE A 72 4.05 1.48 -8.19
C ILE A 72 4.42 2.95 -8.02
N VAL A 73 3.42 3.77 -7.72
CA VAL A 73 3.60 5.20 -7.48
C VAL A 73 2.96 5.57 -6.14
N GLN A 74 3.77 6.06 -5.22
CA GLN A 74 3.30 6.70 -3.98
C GLN A 74 3.13 8.19 -4.24
N PHE A 75 2.08 8.79 -3.66
CA PHE A 75 1.76 10.20 -3.85
C PHE A 75 2.92 11.12 -3.44
N ARG A 76 3.66 10.80 -2.37
CA ARG A 76 4.87 11.52 -1.95
C ARG A 76 6.10 10.63 -2.04
N ARG A 77 7.24 11.25 -2.35
CA ARG A 77 8.55 10.58 -2.42
C ARG A 77 9.18 10.32 -1.05
N SER A 78 8.50 10.71 0.04
CA SER A 78 8.91 10.46 1.41
C SER A 78 8.27 9.19 1.96
N ASP A 79 8.93 8.54 2.91
CA ASP A 79 8.39 7.39 3.62
C ASP A 79 7.43 7.77 4.76
N GLY A 80 6.85 6.76 5.40
CA GLY A 80 5.89 6.89 6.49
C GLY A 80 6.44 7.53 7.78
N ARG A 81 7.73 7.84 7.89
CA ARG A 81 8.32 8.59 9.01
C ARG A 81 8.18 10.11 8.80
N THR A 82 8.13 10.58 7.55
CA THR A 82 8.27 12.00 7.22
C THR A 82 7.15 12.55 6.33
N ALA A 83 6.48 11.72 5.52
CA ALA A 83 5.34 12.16 4.73
C ALA A 83 4.16 12.52 5.64
N HIS A 84 3.37 13.54 5.29
CA HIS A 84 2.13 13.81 6.01
C HIS A 84 1.19 12.59 5.94
N PRO A 85 0.54 12.15 7.04
CA PRO A 85 -0.31 10.96 7.04
C PRO A 85 -1.35 10.96 5.93
N THR A 86 -2.00 12.09 5.64
CA THR A 86 -3.01 12.19 4.57
C THR A 86 -2.43 12.32 3.15
N SER A 87 -1.09 12.25 3.00
CA SER A 87 -0.41 12.30 1.69
C SER A 87 0.22 10.96 1.32
N GLN A 88 -0.38 9.85 1.75
CA GLN A 88 0.17 8.51 1.56
C GLN A 88 -0.71 7.61 0.68
N GLY A 89 -1.37 8.19 -0.30
CA GLY A 89 -2.06 7.43 -1.33
C GLY A 89 -1.11 6.66 -2.24
N VAL A 90 -1.60 5.56 -2.81
CA VAL A 90 -0.87 4.71 -3.74
C VAL A 90 -1.67 4.48 -5.02
N THR A 91 -0.97 4.47 -6.15
CA THR A 91 -1.53 4.15 -7.46
C THR A 91 -0.56 3.29 -8.26
N LEU A 92 -1.04 2.74 -9.36
CA LEU A 92 -0.25 1.92 -10.27
C LEU A 92 -0.31 2.53 -11.67
N ARG A 93 0.75 2.30 -12.48
CA ARG A 93 0.79 2.63 -13.92
C ARG A 93 0.48 4.09 -14.26
N GLY A 94 0.86 5.02 -13.37
CA GLY A 94 0.81 6.45 -13.67
C GLY A 94 -0.58 7.04 -13.90
N LEU A 95 -1.60 6.54 -13.21
CA LEU A 95 -2.98 7.05 -13.32
C LEU A 95 -3.22 8.36 -12.56
N GLY A 96 -2.19 9.16 -12.33
CA GLY A 96 -2.23 10.45 -11.63
C GLY A 96 -1.96 10.30 -10.13
N GLY A 97 -1.24 11.27 -9.57
CA GLY A 97 -1.02 11.39 -8.14
C GLY A 97 -2.27 11.89 -7.44
N ASN A 98 -2.74 11.16 -6.45
CA ASN A 98 -3.81 11.58 -5.56
C ASN A 98 -3.47 11.12 -4.14
N ALA A 99 -3.79 11.94 -3.15
CA ALA A 99 -3.68 11.56 -1.75
C ALA A 99 -4.60 10.38 -1.41
N SER A 100 -5.77 10.29 -2.04
CA SER A 100 -6.65 9.11 -2.01
C SER A 100 -6.11 8.04 -2.94
N SER A 101 -6.03 6.80 -2.47
CA SER A 101 -5.47 5.69 -3.24
C SER A 101 -6.36 5.32 -4.44
N ARG A 102 -5.71 4.95 -5.56
CA ARG A 102 -6.34 4.33 -6.73
C ARG A 102 -6.02 2.84 -6.85
N ALA A 103 -5.07 2.34 -6.08
CA ALA A 103 -4.89 0.91 -5.83
C ALA A 103 -5.54 0.53 -4.50
N LEU A 104 -6.18 -0.63 -4.45
CA LEU A 104 -6.75 -1.18 -3.23
C LEU A 104 -5.64 -1.88 -2.44
N VAL A 105 -5.29 -1.35 -1.28
CA VAL A 105 -4.43 -2.04 -0.32
C VAL A 105 -5.30 -2.88 0.61
N THR A 106 -4.97 -4.14 0.78
CA THR A 106 -5.66 -5.03 1.72
C THR A 106 -4.66 -5.69 2.66
N LEU A 107 -5.10 -5.97 3.89
CA LEU A 107 -4.42 -6.89 4.80
C LEU A 107 -5.34 -8.08 5.03
N ASP A 108 -4.91 -9.27 4.60
CA ASP A 108 -5.71 -10.49 4.66
C ASP A 108 -7.14 -10.32 4.08
N GLY A 109 -7.27 -9.52 3.00
CA GLY A 109 -8.53 -9.22 2.32
C GLY A 109 -9.36 -8.08 2.93
N VAL A 110 -8.95 -7.50 4.07
CA VAL A 110 -9.56 -6.31 4.66
C VAL A 110 -9.00 -5.06 4.00
N PRO A 111 -9.81 -4.16 3.40
CA PRO A 111 -9.33 -2.89 2.86
C PRO A 111 -8.58 -2.06 3.90
N GLN A 112 -7.50 -1.40 3.51
CA GLN A 112 -6.63 -0.67 4.43
C GLN A 112 -6.57 0.85 4.16
N ALA A 113 -7.31 1.33 3.18
CA ALA A 113 -7.46 2.76 2.97
C ALA A 113 -8.29 3.39 4.10
N ASP A 114 -7.92 4.58 4.53
CA ASP A 114 -8.67 5.37 5.51
C ASP A 114 -10.12 5.59 5.04
N PRO A 115 -11.15 5.34 5.89
CA PRO A 115 -12.54 5.41 5.49
C PRO A 115 -13.02 6.79 5.06
N PHE A 116 -12.41 7.88 5.57
CA PHE A 116 -12.76 9.24 5.19
C PHE A 116 -11.99 9.75 3.98
N GLY A 117 -10.68 9.49 3.93
CA GLY A 117 -9.80 10.15 2.98
C GLY A 117 -9.13 9.26 1.94
N GLY A 118 -9.12 7.93 2.12
CA GLY A 118 -8.56 6.98 1.15
C GLY A 118 -7.04 6.87 1.13
N TRP A 119 -6.31 7.51 2.04
CA TRP A 119 -4.87 7.31 2.23
C TRP A 119 -4.57 6.02 3.00
N VAL A 120 -3.32 5.57 3.00
CA VAL A 120 -2.89 4.35 3.68
C VAL A 120 -1.97 4.69 4.85
N ALA A 121 -2.28 4.18 6.04
CA ALA A 121 -1.43 4.32 7.23
C ALA A 121 -0.26 3.33 7.17
N TRP A 122 0.76 3.57 6.34
CA TRP A 122 1.91 2.67 6.19
C TRP A 122 2.63 2.40 7.51
N SER A 123 2.57 3.35 8.44
CA SER A 123 3.07 3.19 9.79
C SER A 123 2.38 2.09 10.60
N ALA A 124 1.24 1.56 10.18
CA ALA A 124 0.54 0.46 10.84
C ALA A 124 1.11 -0.93 10.51
N TYR A 125 1.98 -1.07 9.50
CA TYR A 125 2.46 -2.38 9.02
C TYR A 125 3.96 -2.56 9.27
N ASP A 126 4.33 -3.81 9.59
CA ASP A 126 5.72 -4.23 9.77
C ASP A 126 5.98 -5.52 8.99
N ALA A 127 7.20 -5.66 8.46
CA ALA A 127 7.61 -6.84 7.72
C ALA A 127 7.67 -8.10 8.59
N ILE A 128 7.90 -7.95 9.90
CA ILE A 128 8.06 -9.08 10.85
C ILE A 128 6.80 -9.97 10.94
N ASN A 129 5.63 -9.41 10.69
CA ASN A 129 4.35 -10.11 10.79
C ASN A 129 3.71 -10.44 9.44
N LEU A 130 4.41 -10.20 8.33
CA LEU A 130 3.92 -10.48 6.97
C LEU A 130 4.65 -11.66 6.35
N GLY A 131 3.90 -12.58 5.79
CA GLY A 131 4.41 -13.69 4.97
C GLY A 131 4.69 -13.29 3.53
N GLY A 132 4.09 -12.21 3.04
CA GLY A 132 4.33 -11.70 1.70
C GLY A 132 3.38 -10.61 1.26
N ILE A 133 3.69 -10.05 0.09
CA ILE A 133 2.87 -9.04 -0.59
C ILE A 133 2.62 -9.51 -2.03
N ILE A 134 1.38 -9.41 -2.49
CA ILE A 134 1.01 -9.64 -3.89
C ILE A 134 0.57 -8.30 -4.49
N VAL A 135 1.19 -7.93 -5.61
CA VAL A 135 0.81 -6.74 -6.36
C VAL A 135 0.20 -7.18 -7.68
N THR A 136 -1.10 -6.99 -7.82
CA THR A 136 -1.84 -7.25 -9.07
C THR A 136 -2.12 -5.92 -9.75
N ARG A 137 -1.61 -5.73 -10.95
CA ARG A 137 -1.76 -4.51 -11.73
C ARG A 137 -2.96 -4.61 -12.66
N GLY A 138 -3.51 -3.47 -13.05
CA GLY A 138 -4.74 -3.44 -13.84
C GLY A 138 -6.00 -3.57 -12.97
N GLY A 139 -7.02 -2.83 -13.30
CA GLY A 139 -8.27 -2.77 -12.54
C GLY A 139 -9.16 -3.99 -12.76
N GLY A 140 -10.28 -4.01 -12.06
CA GLY A 140 -11.40 -4.87 -12.39
C GLY A 140 -11.35 -6.27 -11.81
N SER A 141 -10.59 -6.50 -10.74
CA SER A 141 -10.82 -7.72 -9.96
C SER A 141 -12.27 -7.74 -9.48
N GLY A 142 -13.07 -8.66 -10.02
CA GLY A 142 -14.43 -8.87 -9.54
C GLY A 142 -14.45 -9.18 -8.06
N VAL A 143 -13.42 -9.83 -7.58
CA VAL A 143 -13.26 -10.29 -6.21
C VAL A 143 -12.95 -9.15 -5.25
N ASP A 144 -12.06 -8.22 -5.61
CA ASP A 144 -11.59 -7.17 -4.70
C ASP A 144 -12.56 -5.98 -4.60
N GLY A 145 -13.39 -5.79 -5.62
CA GLY A 145 -14.46 -4.81 -5.64
C GLY A 145 -14.01 -3.36 -5.78
N PRO A 146 -14.85 -2.42 -5.30
CA PRO A 146 -14.58 -1.00 -5.41
C PRO A 146 -13.27 -0.60 -4.77
N GLY A 147 -12.53 0.32 -5.42
CA GLY A 147 -11.22 0.77 -4.97
C GLY A 147 -10.05 0.05 -5.64
N ALA A 148 -10.23 -1.17 -6.18
CA ALA A 148 -9.25 -1.83 -7.02
C ALA A 148 -9.21 -1.20 -8.44
N LEU A 149 -9.17 0.13 -8.51
CA LEU A 149 -9.24 0.86 -9.77
C LEU A 149 -7.99 0.62 -10.62
N ALA A 150 -6.82 0.81 -10.06
CA ALA A 150 -5.54 0.62 -10.74
C ALA A 150 -4.94 -0.79 -10.51
N GLY A 151 -5.52 -1.56 -9.61
CA GLY A 151 -5.07 -2.87 -9.16
C GLY A 151 -5.13 -3.02 -7.64
N THR A 152 -4.50 -4.08 -7.14
CA THR A 152 -4.48 -4.42 -5.71
C THR A 152 -3.06 -4.60 -5.18
N ILE A 153 -2.87 -4.28 -3.91
CA ILE A 153 -1.67 -4.57 -3.11
C ILE A 153 -2.16 -5.37 -1.90
N GLY A 154 -2.10 -6.69 -2.00
CA GLY A 154 -2.48 -7.60 -0.92
C GLY A 154 -1.31 -7.84 0.02
N LEU A 155 -1.45 -7.42 1.28
CA LEU A 155 -0.57 -7.77 2.38
C LEU A 155 -1.13 -9.04 3.02
N TYR A 156 -0.29 -10.02 3.26
CA TYR A 156 -0.69 -11.30 3.87
C TYR A 156 0.10 -11.53 5.14
N SER A 157 -0.62 -11.64 6.26
CA SER A 157 0.01 -11.89 7.55
C SER A 157 0.50 -13.33 7.66
N THR A 158 1.47 -13.57 8.53
CA THR A 158 1.95 -14.94 8.87
C THR A 158 1.65 -15.26 10.31
N MET A 159 1.51 -16.56 10.60
CA MET A 159 1.51 -17.08 11.97
C MET A 159 2.97 -17.41 12.33
N THR A 160 3.52 -16.68 13.30
CA THR A 160 4.85 -16.93 13.84
C THR A 160 4.79 -18.20 14.70
N ASP A 161 5.76 -19.09 14.55
CA ASP A 161 6.02 -20.19 15.48
C ASP A 161 7.39 -19.94 16.09
N GLY A 162 7.46 -19.84 17.42
CA GLY A 162 8.63 -19.32 18.13
C GLY A 162 8.57 -17.83 18.41
N ALA A 163 9.71 -17.20 18.55
CA ALA A 163 9.82 -15.75 18.82
C ALA A 163 10.96 -15.12 18.03
N GLU A 164 10.74 -13.91 17.56
CA GLU A 164 11.79 -13.09 16.95
C GLU A 164 11.65 -11.64 17.41
N ALA A 165 12.79 -10.95 17.51
CA ALA A 165 12.85 -9.55 17.84
C ALA A 165 14.01 -8.88 17.11
N SER A 166 13.84 -7.60 16.80
CA SER A 166 14.92 -6.76 16.28
C SER A 166 14.94 -5.41 16.99
N ALA A 167 16.13 -4.87 17.20
CA ALA A 167 16.33 -3.54 17.74
C ALA A 167 17.44 -2.84 16.99
N ALA A 168 17.21 -1.61 16.57
CA ALA A 168 18.17 -0.80 15.83
C ALA A 168 18.24 0.62 16.37
N TYR A 169 19.43 1.16 16.39
CA TYR A 169 19.72 2.57 16.66
C TYR A 169 20.31 3.22 15.43
N GLY A 170 19.86 4.41 15.11
CA GLY A 170 20.25 5.07 13.87
C GLY A 170 20.52 6.57 14.02
N SER A 171 20.91 7.17 12.90
CA SER A 171 21.17 8.61 12.79
C SER A 171 20.00 9.44 13.34
N ARG A 172 20.30 10.57 13.99
CA ARG A 172 19.31 11.52 14.54
C ARG A 172 18.46 10.91 15.68
N ASP A 173 19.13 10.23 16.60
CA ASP A 173 18.53 9.54 17.75
C ASP A 173 17.34 8.64 17.37
N SER A 174 17.44 8.01 16.19
CA SER A 174 16.40 7.12 15.73
C SER A 174 16.53 5.76 16.41
N LEU A 175 15.39 5.23 16.88
CA LEU A 175 15.23 3.90 17.44
C LEU A 175 14.17 3.16 16.65
N ASP A 176 14.42 1.90 16.32
CA ASP A 176 13.43 1.00 15.69
C ASP A 176 13.46 -0.33 16.44
N PHE A 177 12.27 -0.80 16.84
CA PHE A 177 12.09 -2.06 17.55
C PHE A 177 10.90 -2.79 16.96
N SER A 178 11.07 -4.08 16.68
CA SER A 178 9.98 -4.99 16.27
C SER A 178 10.15 -6.33 16.98
N ALA A 179 9.03 -6.93 17.36
CA ALA A 179 9.01 -8.26 17.95
C ALA A 179 7.76 -9.02 17.51
N SER A 180 7.89 -10.32 17.34
CA SER A 180 6.79 -11.24 17.07
C SER A 180 7.02 -12.53 17.86
N ALA A 181 5.94 -13.07 18.42
CA ALA A 181 5.96 -14.36 19.10
C ALA A 181 4.67 -15.11 18.84
N GLY A 182 4.76 -16.44 18.77
CA GLY A 182 3.58 -17.25 18.55
C GLY A 182 3.85 -18.73 18.80
N GLY A 183 2.77 -19.51 18.69
CA GLY A 183 2.83 -20.94 18.91
C GLY A 183 1.44 -21.55 18.96
N HIS A 184 1.38 -22.82 19.30
CA HIS A 184 0.13 -23.59 19.40
C HIS A 184 -0.63 -23.26 20.68
N LEU A 185 -1.95 -23.18 20.57
CA LEU A 185 -2.89 -23.00 21.68
C LEU A 185 -4.06 -23.96 21.49
N GLY A 186 -3.97 -25.10 22.16
CA GLY A 186 -4.95 -26.19 21.97
C GLY A 186 -4.95 -26.72 20.54
N ASN A 187 -6.11 -26.66 19.87
CA ASN A 187 -6.28 -27.00 18.45
C ASN A 187 -6.05 -25.81 17.51
N GLY A 188 -5.42 -24.76 17.99
CA GLY A 188 -5.19 -23.53 17.20
C GLY A 188 -3.79 -22.99 17.38
N GLN A 189 -3.60 -21.79 16.86
CA GLN A 189 -2.38 -21.01 16.93
C GLN A 189 -2.68 -19.58 17.36
N VAL A 190 -1.74 -18.98 18.09
CA VAL A 190 -1.74 -17.58 18.45
C VAL A 190 -0.44 -16.94 17.97
N ALA A 191 -0.53 -15.73 17.45
CA ALA A 191 0.63 -14.89 17.18
C ALA A 191 0.38 -13.48 17.70
N VAL A 192 1.39 -12.89 18.33
CA VAL A 192 1.39 -11.52 18.84
C VAL A 192 2.58 -10.81 18.25
N ASP A 193 2.38 -9.62 17.74
CA ASP A 193 3.43 -8.76 17.20
C ASP A 193 3.35 -7.34 17.75
N GLY A 194 4.51 -6.71 17.86
CA GLY A 194 4.62 -5.34 18.29
C GLY A 194 5.76 -4.62 17.59
N ARG A 195 5.60 -3.31 17.42
CA ARG A 195 6.64 -2.44 16.88
C ARG A 195 6.64 -1.09 17.57
N TYR A 196 7.80 -0.48 17.61
CA TYR A 196 7.99 0.89 18.07
C TYR A 196 9.12 1.54 17.27
N SER A 197 8.91 2.77 16.85
CA SER A 197 9.91 3.53 16.09
C SER A 197 9.82 5.01 16.47
N ARG A 198 10.96 5.64 16.76
CA ARG A 198 11.05 7.07 17.03
C ARG A 198 12.32 7.66 16.43
N GLY A 199 12.37 8.96 16.31
CA GLY A 199 13.58 9.69 15.94
C GLY A 199 13.36 11.19 15.91
N ASP A 200 14.46 11.96 16.06
CA ASP A 200 14.43 13.42 15.99
C ASP A 200 14.10 13.95 14.60
N GLY A 201 14.13 13.07 13.57
CA GLY A 201 13.86 13.45 12.20
C GLY A 201 14.94 14.38 11.62
N PHE A 202 14.54 15.20 10.67
CA PHE A 202 15.43 16.16 9.99
C PHE A 202 14.63 17.39 9.60
N VAL A 203 15.30 18.50 9.27
CA VAL A 203 14.63 19.70 8.75
C VAL A 203 14.15 19.44 7.33
N PRO A 204 12.81 19.39 7.05
CA PRO A 204 12.28 19.04 5.74
C PRO A 204 12.66 20.04 4.66
N ILE A 205 12.74 21.33 4.99
CA ILE A 205 13.06 22.40 4.02
C ILE A 205 14.53 22.30 3.60
N VAL A 206 14.79 22.47 2.29
CA VAL A 206 16.17 22.47 1.76
C VAL A 206 17.00 23.60 2.34
N LYS A 207 18.29 23.37 2.59
CA LYS A 207 19.17 24.26 3.37
C LYS A 207 19.14 25.72 2.92
N GLY A 208 19.09 25.98 1.62
CA GLY A 208 19.10 27.36 1.07
C GLY A 208 17.81 28.14 1.22
N GLN A 209 16.72 27.50 1.68
CA GLN A 209 15.40 28.13 1.82
C GLN A 209 14.90 28.13 3.29
N ARG A 210 15.74 27.71 4.25
CA ARG A 210 15.38 27.70 5.68
C ARG A 210 15.38 29.07 6.28
N GLY A 211 14.44 29.30 7.19
CA GLY A 211 14.42 30.44 8.08
C GLY A 211 14.52 30.01 9.56
N THR A 212 14.28 30.93 10.46
CA THR A 212 14.44 30.70 11.91
C THR A 212 13.37 29.78 12.52
N VAL A 213 12.22 29.60 11.83
CA VAL A 213 11.13 28.72 12.31
C VAL A 213 11.31 27.27 11.91
N ASP A 214 12.26 26.96 11.01
CA ASP A 214 12.45 25.61 10.51
C ASP A 214 13.29 24.78 11.48
N ARG A 215 12.73 23.68 11.92
CA ARG A 215 13.34 22.74 12.85
C ARG A 215 13.26 21.31 12.35
N ALA A 216 13.89 20.38 13.04
CA ALA A 216 13.76 18.97 12.76
C ALA A 216 12.30 18.52 12.96
N ALA A 217 11.88 17.51 12.22
CA ALA A 217 10.54 16.93 12.21
C ALA A 217 10.57 15.56 12.91
N PRO A 218 10.47 15.49 14.25
CA PRO A 218 10.48 14.24 14.98
C PRO A 218 9.25 13.40 14.71
N TYR A 219 9.41 12.10 14.91
CA TYR A 219 8.33 11.12 14.77
C TYR A 219 8.38 10.10 15.89
N GLU A 220 7.21 9.57 16.26
CA GLU A 220 7.01 8.46 17.18
C GLU A 220 5.86 7.60 16.66
N GLN A 221 6.10 6.32 16.42
CA GLN A 221 5.16 5.38 15.80
C GLN A 221 5.19 4.05 16.54
N GLY A 222 4.04 3.45 16.77
CA GLY A 222 3.93 2.16 17.41
C GLY A 222 2.70 1.39 16.97
N GLY A 223 2.72 0.09 17.20
CA GLY A 223 1.59 -0.78 16.93
C GLY A 223 1.72 -2.12 17.63
N LEU A 224 0.57 -2.71 17.89
CA LEU A 224 0.43 -4.05 18.44
C LEU A 224 -0.59 -4.82 17.63
N GLY A 225 -0.34 -6.13 17.43
CA GLY A 225 -1.24 -7.04 16.76
C GLY A 225 -1.38 -8.36 17.51
N ILE A 226 -2.57 -8.93 17.47
CA ILE A 226 -2.83 -10.31 17.88
C ILE A 226 -3.61 -11.01 16.78
N ARG A 227 -3.21 -12.23 16.47
CA ARG A 227 -3.88 -13.12 15.52
C ARG A 227 -4.11 -14.46 16.17
N LEU A 228 -5.30 -14.97 15.92
CA LEU A 228 -5.75 -16.27 16.42
C LEU A 228 -6.23 -17.07 15.22
N ARG A 229 -5.87 -18.35 15.19
CA ARG A 229 -6.37 -19.33 14.24
C ARG A 229 -6.79 -20.57 15.00
N PHE A 230 -8.02 -21.03 14.80
CA PHE A 230 -8.55 -22.24 15.40
C PHE A 230 -9.10 -23.15 14.33
N ASP A 231 -8.75 -24.42 14.37
CA ASP A 231 -9.32 -25.44 13.53
C ASP A 231 -10.75 -25.76 14.02
N ALA A 232 -11.72 -25.59 13.12
CA ALA A 232 -13.14 -25.86 13.37
C ALA A 232 -13.61 -27.15 12.70
N GLY A 233 -12.69 -28.09 12.51
CA GLY A 233 -12.85 -29.36 11.81
C GLY A 233 -11.63 -29.63 10.92
N ALA A 234 -11.63 -30.76 10.20
CA ALA A 234 -10.50 -31.16 9.37
C ALA A 234 -10.17 -30.11 8.25
N ASP A 235 -11.23 -29.56 7.66
CA ASP A 235 -11.11 -28.66 6.50
C ASP A 235 -11.62 -27.24 6.79
N SER A 236 -11.83 -26.90 8.06
CA SER A 236 -12.41 -25.62 8.45
C SER A 236 -11.55 -24.92 9.49
N ARG A 237 -11.44 -23.60 9.40
CA ARG A 237 -10.75 -22.79 10.38
C ARG A 237 -11.42 -21.44 10.59
N ILE A 238 -11.27 -20.91 11.79
CA ILE A 238 -11.67 -19.57 12.18
C ILE A 238 -10.40 -18.78 12.47
N GLU A 239 -10.32 -17.60 11.89
CA GLU A 239 -9.21 -16.66 12.08
C GLU A 239 -9.75 -15.35 12.62
N ALA A 240 -9.16 -14.85 13.69
CA ALA A 240 -9.49 -13.55 14.26
C ALA A 240 -8.22 -12.70 14.34
N SER A 241 -8.32 -11.43 14.01
CA SER A 241 -7.23 -10.48 14.20
C SER A 241 -7.72 -9.20 14.85
N LEU A 242 -6.88 -8.65 15.71
CA LEU A 242 -7.03 -7.33 16.31
C LEU A 242 -5.68 -6.61 16.20
N ARG A 243 -5.70 -5.39 15.69
CA ARG A 243 -4.50 -4.55 15.55
C ARG A 243 -4.81 -3.13 15.99
N GLY A 244 -3.89 -2.54 16.77
CA GLY A 244 -3.90 -1.12 17.11
C GLY A 244 -2.61 -0.45 16.65
N PHE A 245 -2.68 0.81 16.25
CA PHE A 245 -1.50 1.62 15.94
C PHE A 245 -1.67 3.07 16.36
N SER A 246 -0.53 3.72 16.64
CA SER A 246 -0.42 5.16 16.91
C SER A 246 0.76 5.72 16.13
N ASP A 247 0.58 6.90 15.55
CA ASP A 247 1.55 7.59 14.73
C ASP A 247 1.52 9.08 15.04
N ARG A 248 2.58 9.60 15.62
CA ARG A 248 2.76 11.01 15.95
C ARG A 248 3.92 11.57 15.18
N ARG A 249 3.72 12.72 14.53
CA ARG A 249 4.74 13.41 13.72
C ARG A 249 4.67 14.91 13.90
N ASP A 250 5.84 15.55 13.86
CA ASP A 250 5.96 16.98 13.60
C ASP A 250 6.38 17.19 12.13
N ARG A 251 6.11 18.33 11.55
CA ARG A 251 6.51 18.67 10.17
C ARG A 251 7.55 19.78 10.09
N GLY A 252 8.21 20.05 11.20
CA GLY A 252 9.38 20.92 11.25
C GLY A 252 9.09 22.41 11.46
N THR A 253 7.88 22.77 11.91
CA THR A 253 7.54 24.10 12.40
C THR A 253 6.52 24.00 13.54
N ASP A 254 6.35 25.03 14.34
CA ASP A 254 5.25 25.07 15.32
C ASP A 254 3.91 24.92 14.61
N TYR A 255 2.92 24.38 15.35
CA TYR A 255 1.54 24.15 14.92
C TYR A 255 1.37 23.13 13.78
N THR A 256 2.37 22.27 13.52
CA THR A 256 2.32 21.27 12.42
C THR A 256 2.42 19.83 12.90
N THR A 257 2.07 19.57 14.16
CA THR A 257 1.97 18.19 14.68
C THR A 257 0.80 17.46 14.07
N SER A 258 0.94 16.16 13.88
CA SER A 258 -0.14 15.25 13.53
C SER A 258 -0.12 14.01 14.40
N LYS A 259 -1.30 13.44 14.64
CA LYS A 259 -1.53 12.21 15.39
C LYS A 259 -2.52 11.36 14.60
N PHE A 260 -2.19 10.10 14.37
CA PHE A 260 -3.05 9.17 13.67
C PHE A 260 -3.12 7.85 14.44
N ASP A 261 -4.25 7.61 15.07
CA ASP A 261 -4.55 6.39 15.81
C ASP A 261 -5.52 5.51 15.01
N GLY A 262 -5.40 4.19 15.15
CA GLY A 262 -6.33 3.28 14.50
C GLY A 262 -6.43 1.93 15.19
N ILE A 263 -7.61 1.33 15.04
CA ILE A 263 -7.89 -0.04 15.45
C ILE A 263 -8.54 -0.77 14.27
N ASP A 264 -8.02 -1.96 13.94
CA ASP A 264 -8.60 -2.89 12.99
C ASP A 264 -8.96 -4.19 13.69
N ALA A 265 -10.16 -4.68 13.47
CA ALA A 265 -10.60 -6.00 13.89
C ALA A 265 -11.17 -6.77 12.71
N SER A 266 -10.87 -8.05 12.60
CA SER A 266 -11.48 -8.93 11.59
C SER A 266 -11.73 -10.33 12.12
N LEU A 267 -12.76 -10.95 11.56
CA LEU A 267 -13.11 -12.36 11.78
C LEU A 267 -13.32 -13.03 10.43
N ARG A 268 -12.63 -14.14 10.22
CA ARG A 268 -12.70 -14.92 8.99
C ARG A 268 -13.03 -16.38 9.31
N PHE A 269 -13.95 -16.94 8.54
CA PHE A 269 -14.19 -18.37 8.47
C PHE A 269 -13.74 -18.87 7.09
N VAL A 270 -13.00 -19.97 7.07
CA VAL A 270 -12.56 -20.65 5.84
C VAL A 270 -12.92 -22.10 5.95
N HIS A 271 -13.58 -22.62 4.94
CA HIS A 271 -13.83 -24.05 4.73
C HIS A 271 -13.24 -24.42 3.36
N ASP A 272 -12.20 -25.22 3.36
CA ASP A 272 -11.34 -25.48 2.20
C ASP A 272 -11.07 -26.98 2.01
N PRO A 273 -12.14 -27.81 1.82
CA PRO A 273 -11.99 -29.25 1.58
C PRO A 273 -11.45 -29.52 0.18
N ALA A 274 -10.54 -30.46 0.05
CA ALA A 274 -10.03 -30.92 -1.24
C ALA A 274 -11.15 -31.56 -2.07
N GLY A 275 -11.33 -31.12 -3.32
CA GLY A 275 -12.31 -31.69 -4.24
C GLY A 275 -13.79 -31.45 -3.89
N ALA A 276 -14.08 -30.56 -2.94
CA ALA A 276 -15.45 -30.20 -2.56
C ALA A 276 -15.66 -28.67 -2.59
N THR A 277 -16.88 -28.24 -2.32
CA THR A 277 -17.22 -26.80 -2.32
C THR A 277 -16.53 -26.08 -1.18
N GLN A 278 -15.80 -25.02 -1.51
CA GLN A 278 -15.05 -24.20 -0.57
C GLN A 278 -15.86 -22.93 -0.21
N TRP A 279 -15.66 -22.42 1.02
CA TRP A 279 -16.36 -21.26 1.54
C TRP A 279 -15.38 -20.30 2.24
N LEU A 280 -15.63 -19.03 2.07
CA LEU A 280 -14.98 -17.97 2.84
C LEU A 280 -16.06 -16.99 3.32
N ALA A 281 -16.03 -16.65 4.61
CA ALA A 281 -16.76 -15.52 5.16
C ALA A 281 -15.77 -14.61 5.90
N LEU A 282 -15.90 -13.30 5.71
CA LEU A 282 -15.07 -12.27 6.34
C LEU A 282 -15.97 -11.16 6.84
N ALA A 283 -15.73 -10.70 8.07
CA ALA A 283 -16.28 -9.44 8.60
C ALA A 283 -15.15 -8.63 9.20
N TYR A 284 -15.24 -7.30 9.12
CA TYR A 284 -14.22 -6.40 9.66
C TYR A 284 -14.78 -5.07 10.16
N LEU A 285 -14.03 -4.46 11.08
CA LEU A 285 -14.24 -3.11 11.62
C LEU A 285 -12.92 -2.35 11.59
N GLN A 286 -12.98 -1.08 11.18
CA GLN A 286 -11.87 -0.13 11.24
C GLN A 286 -12.33 1.14 11.95
N LEU A 287 -11.57 1.54 12.95
CA LEU A 287 -11.74 2.82 13.65
C LEU A 287 -10.50 3.66 13.41
N ARG A 288 -10.71 4.93 13.06
CA ARG A 288 -9.63 5.88 12.78
C ARG A 288 -9.90 7.20 13.50
N ASP A 289 -8.85 7.76 14.05
CA ASP A 289 -8.84 9.08 14.64
C ASP A 289 -7.57 9.82 14.19
N PHE A 290 -7.75 10.89 13.42
CA PHE A 290 -6.65 11.63 12.85
C PHE A 290 -6.73 13.09 13.23
N ASP A 291 -5.76 13.57 14.02
CA ASP A 291 -5.58 14.98 14.37
C ASP A 291 -4.40 15.58 13.61
N SER A 292 -4.52 16.83 13.16
CA SER A 292 -3.40 17.52 12.52
C SER A 292 -3.51 19.03 12.61
N GLY A 293 -2.36 19.66 12.80
CA GLY A 293 -2.19 21.10 12.67
C GLY A 293 -1.53 21.51 11.35
N PHE A 294 -1.88 22.68 10.87
CA PHE A 294 -1.24 23.36 9.75
C PHE A 294 -0.87 24.77 10.14
N ALA A 295 0.26 25.24 9.66
CA ALA A 295 0.79 26.56 9.96
C ALA A 295 0.86 27.44 8.71
N SER A 296 0.68 28.73 8.91
CA SER A 296 1.05 29.76 7.94
C SER A 296 2.44 30.29 8.28
N VAL A 297 3.36 30.15 7.35
CA VAL A 297 4.76 30.57 7.50
C VAL A 297 4.98 31.83 6.69
N ALA A 298 5.48 32.90 7.33
CA ALA A 298 5.74 34.17 6.66
C ALA A 298 6.87 34.05 5.60
N ALA A 299 6.90 35.00 4.67
CA ALA A 299 8.00 35.14 3.71
C ALA A 299 9.35 35.26 4.47
N GLY A 300 10.39 34.55 3.94
CA GLY A 300 11.67 34.44 4.62
C GLY A 300 11.69 33.45 5.80
N ARG A 301 10.53 32.84 6.15
CA ARG A 301 10.41 31.77 7.17
C ARG A 301 10.95 32.16 8.56
N ASN A 302 10.67 33.40 8.97
CA ASN A 302 11.13 33.93 10.26
C ASN A 302 10.02 34.03 11.32
N SER A 303 8.77 33.78 10.94
CA SER A 303 7.64 33.69 11.85
C SER A 303 6.62 32.68 11.35
N VAL A 304 5.86 32.13 12.27
CA VAL A 304 4.85 31.10 12.03
C VAL A 304 3.62 31.37 12.88
N ALA A 305 2.45 31.11 12.31
CA ALA A 305 1.17 31.22 13.00
C ALA A 305 0.30 29.99 12.70
N PRO A 306 -0.62 29.59 13.58
CA PRO A 306 -1.56 28.53 13.29
C PRO A 306 -2.48 28.93 12.12
N ALA A 307 -2.76 27.99 11.22
CA ALA A 307 -3.64 28.18 10.08
C ALA A 307 -4.91 27.34 10.16
N LEU A 308 -4.77 26.11 10.61
CA LEU A 308 -5.85 25.14 10.73
C LEU A 308 -5.48 24.07 11.76
N PHE A 309 -6.41 23.74 12.65
CA PHE A 309 -6.40 22.49 13.42
C PHE A 309 -7.58 21.65 12.98
N GLN A 310 -7.38 20.34 12.83
CA GLN A 310 -8.41 19.41 12.41
C GLN A 310 -8.40 18.14 13.23
N SER A 311 -9.58 17.56 13.43
CA SER A 311 -9.82 16.19 13.86
C SER A 311 -10.68 15.46 12.83
N VAL A 312 -10.37 14.20 12.55
CA VAL A 312 -11.03 13.41 11.50
C VAL A 312 -11.33 12.00 12.01
N PRO A 313 -12.39 11.84 12.84
CA PRO A 313 -12.88 10.52 13.19
C PRO A 313 -13.55 9.84 12.00
N ALA A 314 -13.22 8.56 11.76
CA ALA A 314 -13.77 7.77 10.67
C ALA A 314 -13.94 6.30 11.06
N THR A 315 -14.94 5.65 10.45
CA THR A 315 -15.26 4.24 10.68
C THR A 315 -15.48 3.53 9.34
N GLY A 316 -14.84 2.39 9.18
CA GLY A 316 -15.07 1.45 8.10
C GLY A 316 -15.59 0.12 8.66
N ILE A 317 -16.61 -0.43 8.04
CA ILE A 317 -17.15 -1.77 8.38
C ILE A 317 -17.48 -2.49 7.09
N GLY A 318 -17.30 -3.81 7.06
CA GLY A 318 -17.73 -4.59 5.92
C GLY A 318 -17.79 -6.07 6.19
N ALA A 319 -18.43 -6.75 5.25
CA ALA A 319 -18.57 -8.20 5.24
C ALA A 319 -18.49 -8.75 3.82
N ARG A 320 -18.01 -9.99 3.68
CA ARG A 320 -17.90 -10.71 2.41
C ARG A 320 -18.20 -12.18 2.63
N ILE A 321 -18.91 -12.76 1.69
CA ILE A 321 -19.11 -14.20 1.57
C ILE A 321 -18.71 -14.62 0.16
N GLU A 322 -17.92 -15.67 0.06
CA GLU A 322 -17.44 -16.24 -1.19
C GLU A 322 -17.59 -17.74 -1.18
N VAL A 323 -17.98 -18.30 -2.30
CA VAL A 323 -18.14 -19.73 -2.53
C VAL A 323 -17.39 -20.13 -3.79
N ARG A 324 -16.71 -21.25 -3.74
CA ARG A 324 -16.09 -21.93 -4.89
C ARG A 324 -16.71 -23.33 -5.00
N PRO A 325 -17.74 -23.49 -5.83
CA PRO A 325 -18.37 -24.77 -6.04
C PRO A 325 -17.39 -25.79 -6.62
N ALA A 326 -17.45 -27.02 -6.15
CA ALA A 326 -16.77 -28.12 -6.82
C ALA A 326 -17.46 -28.40 -8.15
N ILE A 327 -16.68 -28.42 -9.23
CA ILE A 327 -17.12 -28.75 -10.60
C ILE A 327 -16.17 -29.82 -11.15
N GLY A 328 -16.58 -31.10 -11.07
CA GLY A 328 -15.64 -32.21 -11.24
C GLY A 328 -14.64 -32.23 -10.07
N ASP A 329 -13.37 -32.40 -10.38
CA ASP A 329 -12.28 -32.45 -9.39
C ASP A 329 -11.63 -31.06 -9.14
N ALA A 330 -12.27 -29.96 -9.60
CA ALA A 330 -11.73 -28.61 -9.51
C ALA A 330 -12.75 -27.61 -9.01
N ASN A 331 -12.29 -26.41 -8.60
CA ASN A 331 -13.12 -25.27 -8.20
C ASN A 331 -12.90 -24.06 -9.13
N PRO A 332 -13.25 -24.18 -10.43
CA PRO A 332 -12.95 -23.15 -11.42
C PRO A 332 -13.79 -21.88 -11.25
N LEU A 333 -14.98 -22.02 -10.66
CA LEU A 333 -15.90 -20.90 -10.44
C LEU A 333 -15.75 -20.33 -9.03
N ARG A 334 -15.72 -19.03 -8.93
CA ARG A 334 -15.69 -18.25 -7.71
C ARG A 334 -16.84 -17.26 -7.74
N VAL A 335 -17.76 -17.32 -6.80
CA VAL A 335 -18.90 -16.39 -6.70
C VAL A 335 -18.95 -15.79 -5.29
N GLY A 336 -19.44 -14.58 -5.18
CA GLY A 336 -19.57 -13.99 -3.86
C GLY A 336 -20.33 -12.67 -3.86
N VAL A 337 -20.56 -12.21 -2.65
CA VAL A 337 -21.17 -10.91 -2.35
C VAL A 337 -20.36 -10.23 -1.26
N ASP A 338 -20.28 -8.91 -1.31
CA ASP A 338 -19.73 -8.10 -0.24
C ASP A 338 -20.52 -6.82 -0.01
N TRP A 339 -20.38 -6.31 1.20
CA TRP A 339 -20.90 -5.02 1.63
C TRP A 339 -19.81 -4.26 2.34
N ARG A 340 -19.74 -2.94 2.08
CA ARG A 340 -18.81 -2.02 2.75
C ARG A 340 -19.55 -0.74 3.07
N ARG A 341 -19.33 -0.23 4.28
CA ARG A 341 -19.78 1.08 4.72
C ARG A 341 -18.63 1.88 5.27
N THR A 342 -18.56 3.16 4.89
CA THR A 342 -17.65 4.12 5.48
C THR A 342 -18.43 5.32 5.99
N THR A 343 -18.03 5.82 7.15
CA THR A 343 -18.55 7.05 7.73
C THR A 343 -17.38 7.88 8.23
N GLY A 344 -17.49 9.19 8.18
CA GLY A 344 -16.46 10.05 8.73
C GLY A 344 -16.80 11.52 8.57
N ARG A 345 -16.10 12.32 9.34
CA ARG A 345 -16.23 13.78 9.30
C ARG A 345 -14.88 14.41 9.58
N THR A 346 -14.73 15.67 9.23
CA THR A 346 -13.69 16.56 9.69
C THR A 346 -14.30 17.62 10.59
N GLU A 347 -13.62 17.94 11.68
CA GLU A 347 -13.89 19.05 12.58
C GLU A 347 -12.68 19.97 12.51
N GLU A 348 -12.87 21.24 12.16
CA GLU A 348 -11.78 22.14 11.83
C GLU A 348 -11.95 23.51 12.49
N ASP A 349 -10.87 23.95 13.18
CA ASP A 349 -10.72 25.30 13.69
C ASP A 349 -9.74 26.08 12.83
N TYR A 350 -10.13 27.25 12.34
CA TYR A 350 -9.33 28.03 11.39
C TYR A 350 -9.66 29.54 11.44
N PHE A 351 -9.00 30.35 10.61
CA PHE A 351 -9.03 31.83 10.67
C PHE A 351 -8.56 32.38 12.02
N PHE A 352 -7.32 32.08 12.34
CA PHE A 352 -6.73 32.46 13.61
C PHE A 352 -6.44 33.94 13.74
N SER A 353 -6.70 34.52 14.95
CA SER A 353 -6.17 35.77 15.42
C SER A 353 -5.20 35.47 16.57
N GLY A 354 -3.89 35.59 16.33
CA GLY A 354 -2.88 35.01 17.20
C GLY A 354 -3.04 33.47 17.25
N THR A 355 -3.35 32.92 18.42
CA THR A 355 -3.61 31.50 18.61
C THR A 355 -5.09 31.14 18.81
N THR A 356 -5.98 32.13 18.74
CA THR A 356 -7.42 31.95 18.92
C THR A 356 -8.09 31.74 17.56
N PRO A 357 -8.79 30.60 17.34
CA PRO A 357 -9.52 30.38 16.11
C PRO A 357 -10.71 31.34 16.00
N GLY A 358 -11.03 31.77 14.80
CA GLY A 358 -12.18 32.62 14.52
C GLY A 358 -13.38 31.87 13.98
N ARG A 359 -13.14 30.66 13.44
CA ARG A 359 -14.17 29.84 12.78
C ARG A 359 -14.03 28.37 13.13
N HIS A 360 -15.18 27.72 13.23
CA HIS A 360 -15.31 26.27 13.38
C HIS A 360 -16.12 25.71 12.22
N ARG A 361 -15.67 24.59 11.62
CA ARG A 361 -16.34 23.90 10.53
C ARG A 361 -16.40 22.39 10.80
N ILE A 362 -17.56 21.81 10.50
CA ILE A 362 -17.76 20.37 10.46
C ILE A 362 -18.24 19.98 9.05
N ALA A 363 -17.63 18.95 8.45
CA ALA A 363 -18.07 18.44 7.16
C ALA A 363 -17.86 16.92 7.09
N GLY A 364 -18.84 16.20 6.55
CA GLY A 364 -18.78 14.75 6.49
C GLY A 364 -19.96 14.09 5.82
N GLY A 365 -20.06 12.77 5.98
CA GLY A 365 -21.11 11.96 5.39
C GLY A 365 -20.85 10.47 5.55
N SER A 366 -21.53 9.68 4.72
CA SER A 366 -21.37 8.22 4.67
C SER A 366 -21.41 7.70 3.23
N SER A 367 -20.82 6.55 3.00
CA SER A 367 -20.98 5.79 1.75
C SER A 367 -21.18 4.31 2.04
N ASP A 368 -22.03 3.68 1.25
CA ASP A 368 -22.28 2.24 1.25
C ASP A 368 -22.08 1.67 -0.15
N THR A 369 -21.56 0.44 -0.22
CA THR A 369 -21.49 -0.34 -1.46
C THR A 369 -21.88 -1.77 -1.17
N VAL A 370 -22.70 -2.35 -2.06
CA VAL A 370 -23.04 -3.78 -2.08
C VAL A 370 -22.72 -4.29 -3.47
N GLY A 371 -21.96 -5.35 -3.54
CA GLY A 371 -21.56 -5.94 -4.81
C GLY A 371 -21.74 -7.44 -4.86
N ALA A 372 -22.02 -7.95 -6.05
CA ALA A 372 -22.02 -9.36 -6.37
C ALA A 372 -21.06 -9.64 -7.52
N PHE A 373 -20.29 -10.73 -7.42
CA PHE A 373 -19.29 -11.08 -8.42
C PHE A 373 -19.31 -12.57 -8.75
N ALA A 374 -18.82 -12.86 -9.95
CA ALA A 374 -18.49 -14.21 -10.39
C ALA A 374 -17.20 -14.17 -11.21
N GLU A 375 -16.35 -15.15 -11.01
CA GLU A 375 -15.11 -15.33 -11.76
C GLU A 375 -14.93 -16.81 -12.09
N TRP A 376 -14.68 -17.08 -13.36
CA TRP A 376 -14.34 -18.42 -13.85
C TRP A 376 -12.87 -18.43 -14.26
N THR A 377 -12.11 -19.38 -13.77
CA THR A 377 -10.74 -19.63 -14.17
C THR A 377 -10.61 -21.09 -14.57
N SER A 378 -10.10 -21.38 -15.75
CA SER A 378 -9.98 -22.74 -16.29
C SER A 378 -8.68 -22.92 -17.03
N GLY A 379 -8.18 -24.15 -17.04
CA GLY A 379 -6.90 -24.53 -17.60
C GLY A 379 -5.93 -25.02 -16.53
N GLU A 380 -4.72 -25.34 -16.94
CA GLU A 380 -3.67 -25.80 -16.05
C GLU A 380 -2.65 -24.70 -15.78
N ALA A 381 -2.20 -24.60 -14.55
CA ALA A 381 -1.19 -23.63 -14.14
C ALA A 381 0.24 -23.97 -14.65
N GLY A 382 0.43 -25.16 -15.21
CA GLY A 382 1.66 -25.63 -15.83
C GLY A 382 1.78 -25.24 -17.31
N ASP A 383 2.38 -26.10 -18.13
CA ASP A 383 2.39 -25.95 -19.57
C ASP A 383 0.95 -26.10 -20.11
N GLY A 384 0.52 -25.16 -20.95
CA GLY A 384 -0.82 -25.15 -21.50
C GLY A 384 -1.46 -23.77 -21.47
N LEU A 385 -2.79 -23.77 -21.61
CA LEU A 385 -3.59 -22.56 -21.68
C LEU A 385 -4.40 -22.38 -20.38
N LEU A 386 -4.19 -21.26 -19.71
CA LEU A 386 -4.96 -20.79 -18.58
C LEU A 386 -5.73 -19.54 -18.98
N TRP A 387 -7.01 -19.46 -18.66
CA TRP A 387 -7.81 -18.27 -18.92
C TRP A 387 -8.74 -17.94 -17.75
N THR A 388 -9.07 -16.67 -17.63
CA THR A 388 -9.99 -16.17 -16.62
C THR A 388 -11.00 -15.22 -17.24
N LEU A 389 -12.23 -15.29 -16.73
CA LEU A 389 -13.31 -14.36 -17.06
C LEU A 389 -14.05 -14.02 -15.76
N GLY A 390 -14.03 -12.76 -15.36
CA GLY A 390 -14.70 -12.29 -14.15
C GLY A 390 -15.56 -11.06 -14.43
N GLY A 391 -16.66 -10.98 -13.73
CA GLY A 391 -17.57 -9.83 -13.76
C GLY A 391 -18.15 -9.53 -12.39
N ARG A 392 -18.51 -8.28 -12.19
CA ARG A 392 -19.07 -7.78 -10.94
C ARG A 392 -20.05 -6.65 -11.22
N ILE A 393 -21.10 -6.57 -10.42
CA ILE A 393 -22.03 -5.46 -10.38
C ILE A 393 -22.11 -4.91 -8.95
N ASP A 394 -22.04 -3.60 -8.83
CA ASP A 394 -22.08 -2.88 -7.55
C ASP A 394 -23.22 -1.88 -7.54
N ARG A 395 -23.96 -1.84 -6.43
CA ARG A 395 -24.83 -0.75 -6.06
C ARG A 395 -24.11 0.10 -5.02
N TRP A 396 -24.10 1.42 -5.23
CA TRP A 396 -23.51 2.35 -4.28
C TRP A 396 -24.52 3.42 -3.84
N TRP A 397 -24.33 3.90 -2.61
CA TRP A 397 -25.06 5.01 -2.02
C TRP A 397 -24.07 5.96 -1.36
N LEU A 398 -24.25 7.27 -1.58
CA LEU A 398 -23.70 8.34 -0.77
C LEU A 398 -24.86 8.84 0.08
N GLY A 399 -24.76 8.72 1.40
CA GLY A 399 -25.73 9.24 2.34
C GLY A 399 -25.75 10.77 2.32
N THR A 400 -26.67 11.36 3.07
CA THR A 400 -26.72 12.81 3.20
C THR A 400 -25.38 13.34 3.73
N GLY A 401 -24.67 14.05 2.89
CA GLY A 401 -23.45 14.77 3.28
C GLY A 401 -23.83 16.13 3.88
N TYR A 402 -22.97 16.70 4.68
CA TYR A 402 -23.23 17.98 5.32
C TYR A 402 -21.97 18.85 5.45
N ARG A 403 -22.19 20.17 5.56
CA ARG A 403 -21.16 21.14 5.92
C ARG A 403 -21.75 22.26 6.75
N LEU A 404 -21.33 22.32 8.01
CA LEU A 404 -21.71 23.35 8.98
C LEU A 404 -20.50 24.23 9.28
N GLU A 405 -20.63 25.54 9.16
CA GLU A 405 -19.58 26.51 9.48
C GLU A 405 -20.13 27.65 10.31
N ARG A 406 -19.41 28.00 11.40
CA ARG A 406 -19.79 29.05 12.34
C ARG A 406 -18.60 29.90 12.74
N ASN A 407 -18.83 31.16 13.05
CA ASN A 407 -17.88 31.95 13.83
C ASN A 407 -17.82 31.41 15.27
N ILE A 408 -16.67 31.50 15.92
CA ILE A 408 -16.53 31.03 17.33
C ILE A 408 -17.52 31.76 18.27
N GLY A 409 -17.92 32.98 17.96
CA GLY A 409 -19.01 33.72 18.65
C GLY A 409 -20.43 33.19 18.39
N GLY A 410 -20.58 32.09 17.62
CA GLY A 410 -21.83 31.35 17.43
C GLY A 410 -22.64 31.74 16.19
N SER A 411 -22.32 32.83 15.46
CA SER A 411 -23.07 33.19 14.24
C SER A 411 -22.81 32.20 13.12
N LEU A 412 -23.89 31.76 12.47
CA LEU A 412 -23.88 30.83 11.36
C LEU A 412 -23.30 31.47 10.09
N ILE A 413 -22.38 30.76 9.42
CA ILE A 413 -21.82 31.17 8.13
C ILE A 413 -22.36 30.28 7.01
N THR A 414 -22.35 28.95 7.24
CA THR A 414 -22.79 27.95 6.27
C THR A 414 -23.51 26.84 7.02
N ASP A 415 -24.64 26.39 6.48
CA ASP A 415 -25.35 25.21 6.91
C ASP A 415 -25.94 24.54 5.65
N LEU A 416 -25.28 23.48 5.19
CA LEU A 416 -25.60 22.80 3.96
C LEU A 416 -25.74 21.32 4.19
N ASP A 417 -26.87 20.78 3.77
CA ASP A 417 -27.10 19.36 3.58
C ASP A 417 -27.01 19.03 2.08
N PHE A 418 -26.21 18.05 1.73
CA PHE A 418 -26.07 17.58 0.36
C PHE A 418 -26.97 16.36 0.15
N PRO A 419 -27.80 16.36 -0.92
CA PRO A 419 -28.71 15.24 -1.18
C PRO A 419 -27.99 13.91 -1.30
N ALA A 420 -28.63 12.86 -0.79
CA ALA A 420 -28.16 11.49 -1.00
C ALA A 420 -28.14 11.15 -2.49
N ARG A 421 -27.13 10.42 -2.91
CA ARG A 421 -26.94 9.98 -4.30
C ARG A 421 -26.71 8.49 -4.36
N THR A 422 -27.08 7.89 -5.46
CA THR A 422 -26.96 6.45 -5.65
C THR A 422 -26.72 6.11 -7.12
N GLY A 423 -26.14 4.96 -7.38
CA GLY A 423 -25.92 4.49 -8.74
C GLY A 423 -25.46 3.04 -8.81
N TRP A 424 -25.24 2.59 -10.03
CA TRP A 424 -24.74 1.27 -10.35
C TRP A 424 -23.42 1.39 -11.08
N GLU A 425 -22.48 0.49 -10.78
CA GLU A 425 -21.24 0.33 -11.52
C GLU A 425 -20.98 -1.14 -11.82
N GLY A 426 -20.45 -1.40 -13.01
CA GLY A 426 -19.99 -2.71 -13.39
C GLY A 426 -18.47 -2.72 -13.43
N SER A 427 -17.84 -3.81 -13.07
CA SER A 427 -16.41 -4.06 -13.30
C SER A 427 -16.20 -5.48 -13.80
N GLY A 428 -15.04 -5.75 -14.34
CA GLY A 428 -14.74 -7.07 -14.86
C GLY A 428 -13.34 -7.18 -15.41
N ARG A 429 -12.92 -8.41 -15.60
CA ARG A 429 -11.65 -8.75 -16.24
C ARG A 429 -11.77 -10.01 -17.07
N ALA A 430 -11.02 -10.04 -18.15
CA ALA A 430 -10.78 -11.23 -18.95
C ALA A 430 -9.30 -11.34 -19.23
N GLY A 431 -8.78 -12.56 -19.23
CA GLY A 431 -7.37 -12.74 -19.52
C GLY A 431 -7.03 -14.17 -19.94
N VAL A 432 -5.89 -14.30 -20.56
CA VAL A 432 -5.36 -15.55 -21.05
C VAL A 432 -3.85 -15.60 -20.81
N ARG A 433 -3.36 -16.77 -20.41
CA ARG A 433 -1.93 -17.09 -20.29
C ARG A 433 -1.67 -18.42 -20.98
N TRP A 434 -0.76 -18.44 -21.91
CA TRP A 434 -0.22 -19.64 -22.52
C TRP A 434 1.21 -19.86 -22.04
N THR A 435 1.51 -21.05 -21.57
CA THR A 435 2.84 -21.41 -21.02
C THR A 435 3.38 -22.64 -21.75
N SER A 436 4.65 -22.62 -22.12
CA SER A 436 5.37 -23.76 -22.72
C SER A 436 6.87 -23.65 -22.43
N GLY A 437 7.45 -24.69 -21.86
CA GLY A 437 8.90 -24.84 -21.69
C GLY A 437 9.56 -23.69 -20.92
N GLY A 438 8.88 -23.11 -19.92
CA GLY A 438 9.36 -21.97 -19.12
C GLY A 438 9.09 -20.59 -19.74
N PHE A 439 8.57 -20.53 -20.98
CA PHE A 439 8.10 -19.30 -21.61
C PHE A 439 6.59 -19.16 -21.46
N ALA A 440 6.11 -17.95 -21.20
CA ALA A 440 4.68 -17.68 -21.16
C ALA A 440 4.34 -16.37 -21.87
N LEU A 441 3.20 -16.38 -22.58
CA LEU A 441 2.55 -15.19 -23.12
C LEU A 441 1.26 -14.95 -22.35
N ARG A 442 0.94 -13.70 -22.07
CA ARG A 442 -0.29 -13.31 -21.39
C ARG A 442 -0.92 -12.07 -22.01
N ALA A 443 -2.23 -12.01 -21.96
CA ALA A 443 -3.00 -10.84 -22.34
C ALA A 443 -4.19 -10.71 -21.39
N ALA A 444 -4.53 -9.48 -21.01
CA ALA A 444 -5.69 -9.19 -20.19
C ALA A 444 -6.35 -7.88 -20.59
N ALA A 445 -7.67 -7.81 -20.38
CA ALA A 445 -8.46 -6.59 -20.47
C ALA A 445 -9.30 -6.45 -19.20
N TYR A 446 -9.51 -5.24 -18.75
CA TYR A 446 -10.17 -4.98 -17.46
C TYR A 446 -10.92 -3.65 -17.43
N ARG A 447 -11.94 -3.61 -16.59
CA ARG A 447 -12.67 -2.42 -16.20
C ARG A 447 -12.81 -2.38 -14.67
N GLY A 448 -12.40 -1.27 -14.05
CA GLY A 448 -12.52 -1.03 -12.62
C GLY A 448 -13.18 0.32 -12.32
N TRP A 449 -13.52 0.55 -11.06
CA TRP A 449 -14.12 1.81 -10.62
C TRP A 449 -13.81 2.13 -9.16
N ARG A 450 -13.97 3.42 -8.78
CA ARG A 450 -13.80 3.91 -7.41
C ARG A 450 -14.83 5.02 -7.12
N LEU A 451 -15.43 4.99 -5.92
CA LEU A 451 -16.19 6.15 -5.42
C LEU A 451 -15.24 7.30 -5.07
N PRO A 452 -15.68 8.57 -5.20
CA PRO A 452 -15.03 9.67 -4.50
C PRO A 452 -15.06 9.41 -2.99
N THR A 453 -14.00 9.79 -2.30
CA THR A 453 -13.94 9.70 -0.83
C THR A 453 -14.77 10.81 -0.18
N LEU A 454 -15.18 10.63 1.08
CA LEU A 454 -15.92 11.64 1.83
C LEU A 454 -15.12 12.95 1.94
N ASN A 455 -13.79 12.85 2.05
CA ASN A 455 -12.88 13.99 2.01
C ASN A 455 -12.92 14.74 0.68
N GLU A 456 -12.96 14.03 -0.45
CA GLU A 456 -13.05 14.63 -1.79
C GLU A 456 -14.39 15.34 -2.01
N LEU A 457 -15.49 14.77 -1.51
CA LEU A 457 -16.85 15.26 -1.70
C LEU A 457 -17.19 16.49 -0.83
N TYR A 458 -16.82 16.45 0.46
CA TYR A 458 -17.44 17.36 1.43
C TYR A 458 -16.48 18.31 2.13
N ARG A 459 -15.16 18.00 2.16
CA ARG A 459 -14.19 18.80 2.88
C ARG A 459 -13.49 19.84 1.99
N PRO A 460 -13.75 21.15 2.10
CA PRO A 460 -12.84 22.16 1.58
C PRO A 460 -11.56 22.19 2.44
N PHE A 461 -10.42 22.42 1.79
CA PHE A 461 -9.12 22.43 2.45
C PHE A 461 -8.40 23.76 2.20
N ARG A 462 -7.78 24.32 3.24
CA ARG A 462 -7.02 25.57 3.14
C ARG A 462 -5.73 25.46 3.95
N VAL A 463 -4.62 25.83 3.33
CA VAL A 463 -3.33 26.00 4.01
C VAL A 463 -2.74 27.34 3.60
N GLY A 464 -2.59 28.25 4.56
CA GLY A 464 -2.15 29.61 4.25
C GLY A 464 -3.09 30.32 3.28
N ALA A 465 -2.58 30.78 2.15
CA ALA A 465 -3.36 31.39 1.08
C ALA A 465 -4.07 30.36 0.18
N ASP A 466 -3.52 29.14 0.07
CA ASP A 466 -4.00 28.12 -0.87
C ASP A 466 -5.29 27.48 -0.38
N THR A 467 -6.34 27.55 -1.19
CA THR A 467 -7.65 26.96 -0.91
C THR A 467 -8.00 25.92 -1.99
N THR A 468 -8.38 24.72 -1.56
CA THR A 468 -9.00 23.71 -2.42
C THR A 468 -10.44 23.52 -2.00
N THR A 469 -11.41 23.87 -2.83
CA THR A 469 -12.83 23.69 -2.53
C THR A 469 -13.24 22.22 -2.75
N ALA A 470 -14.19 21.76 -1.94
CA ALA A 470 -14.83 20.46 -2.11
C ALA A 470 -15.80 20.48 -3.31
N ASN A 471 -16.24 19.28 -3.72
CA ASN A 471 -17.23 19.14 -4.79
C ASN A 471 -18.09 17.90 -4.53
N GLU A 472 -19.28 18.13 -4.02
CA GLU A 472 -20.27 17.09 -3.71
C GLU A 472 -20.83 16.40 -4.98
N LEU A 473 -20.63 17.02 -6.15
CA LEU A 473 -21.10 16.49 -7.43
C LEU A 473 -20.11 15.55 -8.13
N LEU A 474 -18.98 15.26 -7.52
CA LEU A 474 -17.99 14.33 -8.08
C LEU A 474 -18.62 12.99 -8.44
N LYS A 475 -18.28 12.50 -9.64
CA LYS A 475 -18.72 11.21 -10.18
C LYS A 475 -17.67 10.14 -9.84
N PRO A 476 -18.07 8.85 -9.81
CA PRO A 476 -17.10 7.75 -9.72
C PRO A 476 -16.05 7.80 -10.82
N GLU A 477 -14.82 7.48 -10.45
CA GLU A 477 -13.75 7.23 -11.41
C GLU A 477 -13.93 5.85 -12.04
N ARG A 478 -13.65 5.71 -13.35
CA ARG A 478 -13.76 4.46 -14.11
C ARG A 478 -12.49 4.23 -14.90
N LEU A 479 -11.92 3.04 -14.79
CA LEU A 479 -10.77 2.63 -15.55
C LEU A 479 -11.15 1.60 -16.60
N TRP A 480 -10.69 1.79 -17.83
CA TRP A 480 -10.61 0.79 -18.87
C TRP A 480 -9.15 0.55 -19.20
N GLY A 481 -8.77 -0.69 -19.36
CA GLY A 481 -7.39 -0.99 -19.69
C GLY A 481 -7.19 -2.36 -20.26
N GLY A 482 -6.00 -2.53 -20.79
CA GLY A 482 -5.52 -3.82 -21.30
C GLY A 482 -4.02 -3.89 -21.24
N GLU A 483 -3.53 -5.13 -21.27
CA GLU A 483 -2.11 -5.43 -21.24
C GLU A 483 -1.79 -6.67 -22.05
N VAL A 484 -0.56 -6.72 -22.54
CA VAL A 484 0.07 -7.92 -23.09
C VAL A 484 1.45 -8.08 -22.46
N GLY A 485 1.84 -9.30 -22.16
CA GLY A 485 3.12 -9.56 -21.51
C GLY A 485 3.73 -10.88 -21.92
N ALA A 486 5.03 -10.97 -21.72
CA ALA A 486 5.82 -12.18 -21.90
C ALA A 486 6.66 -12.42 -20.64
N ASP A 487 6.67 -13.66 -20.21
CA ASP A 487 7.48 -14.10 -19.07
C ASP A 487 8.40 -15.24 -19.53
N TRP A 488 9.61 -15.25 -19.03
CA TRP A 488 10.56 -16.35 -19.22
C TRP A 488 11.13 -16.76 -17.86
N ASN A 489 11.10 -18.06 -17.57
CA ASN A 489 11.55 -18.62 -16.31
C ASN A 489 12.30 -19.91 -16.56
N ARG A 490 13.62 -19.87 -16.46
CA ARG A 490 14.50 -21.01 -16.65
C ARG A 490 15.82 -20.82 -15.92
N ASP A 491 16.34 -21.90 -15.33
CA ASP A 491 17.70 -21.99 -14.78
C ASP A 491 18.04 -20.84 -13.78
N GLY A 492 17.07 -20.50 -12.90
CA GLY A 492 17.23 -19.44 -11.88
C GLY A 492 17.08 -18.02 -12.44
N THR A 493 16.73 -17.85 -13.71
CA THR A 493 16.43 -16.58 -14.35
C THR A 493 14.94 -16.42 -14.55
N LYS A 494 14.37 -15.28 -14.12
CA LYS A 494 13.00 -14.88 -14.41
C LYS A 494 13.01 -13.52 -15.08
N LEU A 495 12.41 -13.41 -16.25
CA LEU A 495 12.24 -12.15 -16.95
C LEU A 495 10.76 -11.91 -17.18
N SER A 496 10.29 -10.70 -17.04
CA SER A 496 8.93 -10.29 -17.34
C SER A 496 8.92 -8.95 -18.04
N VAL A 497 8.19 -8.85 -19.14
CA VAL A 497 7.92 -7.60 -19.85
C VAL A 497 6.42 -7.46 -20.03
N THR A 498 5.88 -6.30 -19.72
CA THR A 498 4.45 -6.00 -19.88
C THR A 498 4.27 -4.67 -20.59
N PHE A 499 3.48 -4.65 -21.65
CA PHE A 499 2.96 -3.45 -22.29
C PHE A 499 1.54 -3.23 -21.80
N PHE A 500 1.19 -2.00 -21.41
CA PHE A 500 -0.14 -1.66 -20.94
C PHE A 500 -0.67 -0.38 -21.57
N ALA A 501 -1.98 -0.28 -21.67
CA ALA A 501 -2.71 0.94 -22.02
C ALA A 501 -3.95 1.06 -21.16
N ASN A 502 -4.13 2.21 -20.52
CA ASN A 502 -5.21 2.51 -19.59
C ASN A 502 -5.84 3.85 -19.92
N ARG A 503 -7.17 3.95 -19.76
CA ARG A 503 -7.94 5.20 -19.79
C ARG A 503 -8.74 5.31 -18.49
N LEU A 504 -8.41 6.32 -17.67
CA LEU A 504 -9.11 6.67 -16.44
C LEU A 504 -10.09 7.80 -16.72
N GLU A 505 -11.35 7.48 -16.86
CA GLU A 505 -12.44 8.43 -17.05
C GLU A 505 -12.88 9.06 -15.73
N ASN A 506 -13.36 10.31 -15.78
CA ASN A 506 -13.78 11.10 -14.63
C ASN A 506 -12.68 11.19 -13.53
N ALA A 507 -11.41 11.23 -13.92
CA ALA A 507 -10.30 11.29 -12.98
C ALA A 507 -10.46 12.48 -12.02
N ILE A 508 -10.45 12.21 -10.72
CA ILE A 508 -10.57 13.26 -9.69
C ILE A 508 -9.18 13.89 -9.48
N ALA A 509 -9.11 15.20 -9.69
CA ALA A 509 -7.90 15.98 -9.48
C ALA A 509 -8.23 17.36 -8.88
N ASN A 510 -7.22 17.98 -8.26
CA ASN A 510 -7.32 19.38 -7.86
C ASN A 510 -7.05 20.22 -9.12
N MET A 511 -8.07 20.90 -9.60
CA MET A 511 -7.96 21.80 -10.75
C MET A 511 -7.74 23.22 -10.26
N THR A 512 -6.69 23.85 -10.73
CA THR A 512 -6.41 25.28 -10.45
C THR A 512 -7.42 26.15 -11.19
N LEU A 513 -8.21 26.95 -10.45
CA LEU A 513 -9.20 27.89 -10.99
C LEU A 513 -8.67 29.30 -11.08
N ALA A 514 -7.85 29.68 -10.11
CA ALA A 514 -7.19 31.00 -10.00
C ALA A 514 -5.94 30.85 -9.11
N PRO A 515 -5.06 31.86 -9.04
CA PRO A 515 -3.98 31.87 -8.07
C PRO A 515 -4.51 31.57 -6.64
N ASN A 516 -3.92 30.60 -5.96
CA ASN A 516 -4.28 30.12 -4.63
C ASN A 516 -5.72 29.55 -4.49
N LEU A 517 -6.40 29.26 -5.58
CA LEU A 517 -7.74 28.67 -5.59
C LEU A 517 -7.79 27.46 -6.51
N SER A 518 -8.05 26.30 -5.95
CA SER A 518 -8.30 25.06 -6.67
C SER A 518 -9.65 24.46 -6.26
N GLN A 519 -10.18 23.57 -7.09
CA GLN A 519 -11.34 22.75 -6.77
C GLN A 519 -11.10 21.30 -7.17
N ARG A 520 -11.62 20.36 -6.41
CA ARG A 520 -11.68 18.97 -6.82
C ARG A 520 -12.70 18.81 -7.93
N GLN A 521 -12.25 18.35 -9.08
CA GLN A 521 -13.11 18.14 -10.24
C GLN A 521 -12.82 16.81 -10.92
N ASN A 522 -13.82 16.28 -11.62
CA ASN A 522 -13.61 15.20 -12.57
C ASN A 522 -13.02 15.79 -13.85
N LEU A 523 -11.79 15.44 -14.17
CA LEU A 523 -11.21 15.65 -15.50
C LEU A 523 -11.91 14.75 -16.52
N GLY A 524 -11.83 15.04 -17.81
CA GLY A 524 -12.36 14.17 -18.87
C GLY A 524 -11.79 12.75 -18.75
N ALA A 525 -10.47 12.62 -18.94
CA ALA A 525 -9.77 11.37 -18.70
C ALA A 525 -8.27 11.58 -18.40
N ILE A 526 -7.61 10.51 -17.97
CA ILE A 526 -6.15 10.36 -18.00
C ILE A 526 -5.86 9.12 -18.84
N ASP A 527 -5.17 9.29 -19.96
CA ASP A 527 -4.64 8.20 -20.79
C ASP A 527 -3.23 7.89 -20.34
N SER A 528 -2.97 6.63 -19.96
CA SER A 528 -1.66 6.16 -19.51
C SER A 528 -1.27 4.89 -20.25
N LYS A 529 -0.09 4.91 -20.88
CA LYS A 529 0.49 3.76 -21.55
C LYS A 529 1.95 3.60 -21.20
N GLY A 530 2.43 2.37 -21.23
CA GLY A 530 3.81 2.15 -20.83
C GLY A 530 4.29 0.72 -20.98
N ILE A 531 5.51 0.55 -20.45
CA ILE A 531 6.22 -0.73 -20.41
C ILE A 531 6.73 -0.93 -18.99
N GLU A 532 6.51 -2.12 -18.46
CA GLU A 532 7.06 -2.59 -17.20
C GLU A 532 8.02 -3.74 -17.50
N PHE A 533 9.18 -3.72 -16.87
CA PHE A 533 10.18 -4.76 -16.95
C PHE A 533 10.56 -5.22 -15.54
N ALA A 534 10.70 -6.53 -15.35
CA ALA A 534 11.26 -7.13 -14.14
C ALA A 534 12.20 -8.28 -14.52
N ALA A 535 13.32 -8.38 -13.82
CA ALA A 535 14.29 -9.45 -13.97
C ALA A 535 14.74 -9.91 -12.59
N ASP A 536 14.71 -11.22 -12.37
CA ASP A 536 15.31 -11.88 -11.22
C ASP A 536 16.33 -12.90 -11.75
N GLN A 537 17.55 -12.87 -11.20
CA GLN A 537 18.63 -13.78 -11.61
C GLN A 537 19.39 -14.27 -10.39
N GLN A 538 19.50 -15.60 -10.25
CA GLN A 538 20.42 -16.19 -9.30
C GLN A 538 21.82 -16.27 -9.89
N LEU A 539 22.80 -15.61 -9.27
CA LEU A 539 24.21 -15.54 -9.65
C LEU A 539 25.09 -16.21 -8.60
N GLY A 540 25.05 -17.54 -8.51
CA GLY A 540 25.72 -18.27 -7.44
C GLY A 540 25.21 -17.82 -6.05
N PRO A 541 26.06 -17.25 -5.17
CA PRO A 541 25.66 -16.83 -3.84
C PRO A 541 24.96 -15.45 -3.80
N VAL A 542 24.61 -14.88 -4.94
CA VAL A 542 23.97 -13.55 -5.02
C VAL A 542 22.73 -13.63 -5.89
N ALA A 543 21.64 -13.06 -5.42
CA ALA A 543 20.44 -12.79 -6.22
C ALA A 543 20.46 -11.35 -6.72
N LEU A 544 20.22 -11.18 -8.01
CA LEU A 544 20.00 -9.89 -8.67
C LEU A 544 18.50 -9.74 -8.93
N ARG A 545 17.91 -8.60 -8.56
CA ARG A 545 16.59 -8.16 -9.00
C ARG A 545 16.70 -6.80 -9.67
N ALA A 546 16.11 -6.64 -10.83
CA ALA A 546 16.02 -5.37 -11.54
C ALA A 546 14.57 -5.11 -11.94
N THR A 547 14.09 -3.88 -11.77
CA THR A 547 12.78 -3.44 -12.23
C THR A 547 12.89 -2.11 -12.95
N TRP A 548 12.05 -1.91 -13.95
CA TRP A 548 11.94 -0.64 -14.66
C TRP A 548 10.52 -0.42 -15.14
N ALA A 549 10.03 0.81 -15.02
CA ALA A 549 8.76 1.24 -15.58
C ALA A 549 8.96 2.51 -16.41
N PHE A 550 8.47 2.48 -17.64
CA PHE A 550 8.27 3.65 -18.47
C PHE A 550 6.78 3.91 -18.57
N THR A 551 6.34 5.14 -18.28
CA THR A 551 4.93 5.53 -18.26
C THR A 551 4.74 6.87 -18.96
N ASP A 552 3.98 6.90 -20.06
CA ASP A 552 3.52 8.11 -20.72
C ASP A 552 2.04 8.34 -20.38
N ALA A 553 1.81 9.21 -19.41
CA ALA A 553 0.48 9.59 -18.95
C ALA A 553 0.13 11.01 -19.39
N LYS A 554 -1.09 11.21 -19.90
CA LYS A 554 -1.59 12.50 -20.39
C LYS A 554 -3.03 12.72 -19.96
N VAL A 555 -3.34 13.95 -19.59
CA VAL A 555 -4.72 14.39 -19.34
C VAL A 555 -5.41 14.60 -20.69
N ASP A 556 -6.64 14.13 -20.81
CA ASP A 556 -7.59 14.42 -21.86
C ASP A 556 -8.68 15.30 -21.26
N ALA A 557 -8.65 16.59 -21.56
CA ALA A 557 -9.50 17.57 -20.92
C ALA A 557 -10.05 18.60 -21.91
N ALA A 558 -11.29 19.03 -21.66
CA ALA A 558 -11.99 20.04 -22.45
C ALA A 558 -12.73 21.04 -21.54
N GLY A 559 -13.33 22.06 -22.10
CA GLY A 559 -14.12 23.05 -21.38
C GLY A 559 -13.27 23.83 -20.36
N ALA A 560 -13.69 23.89 -19.11
CA ALA A 560 -12.99 24.61 -18.05
C ALA A 560 -11.59 24.03 -17.74
N ALA A 561 -11.37 22.75 -18.01
CA ALA A 561 -10.10 22.07 -17.79
C ALA A 561 -9.18 22.04 -19.03
N ALA A 562 -9.53 22.71 -20.13
CA ALA A 562 -8.79 22.67 -21.41
C ALA A 562 -7.30 23.07 -21.28
N SER A 563 -6.95 23.89 -20.28
CA SER A 563 -5.54 24.25 -19.99
C SER A 563 -4.69 23.05 -19.54
N LEU A 564 -5.31 21.98 -19.09
CA LEU A 564 -4.66 20.74 -18.65
C LEU A 564 -4.53 19.72 -19.77
N ASP A 565 -5.17 19.94 -20.94
CA ASP A 565 -5.14 18.99 -22.04
C ASP A 565 -3.73 18.64 -22.48
N ARG A 566 -3.49 17.33 -22.68
CA ARG A 566 -2.21 16.71 -23.05
C ARG A 566 -1.06 16.93 -22.06
N ARG A 567 -1.29 17.59 -20.90
CA ARG A 567 -0.29 17.70 -19.84
C ARG A 567 -0.12 16.39 -19.11
N ARG A 568 1.09 16.20 -18.54
CA ARG A 568 1.35 15.08 -17.66
C ARG A 568 0.67 15.33 -16.31
N PRO A 569 -0.10 14.39 -15.77
CA PRO A 569 -0.65 14.50 -14.42
C PRO A 569 0.45 14.73 -13.37
N ALA A 570 0.10 15.44 -12.30
CA ALA A 570 0.99 15.65 -11.17
C ALA A 570 1.46 14.32 -10.54
N GLN A 571 2.63 14.32 -9.92
CA GLN A 571 3.22 13.20 -9.16
C GLN A 571 3.52 11.93 -9.99
N ILE A 572 3.64 12.04 -11.31
CA ILE A 572 3.96 10.91 -12.19
C ILE A 572 5.34 11.08 -12.81
N ALA A 573 6.26 10.19 -12.47
CA ALA A 573 7.53 10.05 -13.18
C ALA A 573 7.35 9.32 -14.50
N LYS A 574 8.05 9.77 -15.54
CA LYS A 574 8.07 9.05 -16.84
C LYS A 574 8.87 7.75 -16.75
N ASN A 575 9.91 7.73 -15.94
CA ASN A 575 10.78 6.59 -15.72
C ASN A 575 11.01 6.38 -14.22
N SER A 576 10.96 5.14 -13.78
CA SER A 576 11.36 4.72 -12.44
C SER A 576 11.88 3.30 -12.49
N GLY A 577 12.76 2.94 -11.55
CA GLY A 577 13.27 1.57 -11.48
C GLY A 577 14.25 1.37 -10.35
N SER A 578 14.59 0.12 -10.12
CA SER A 578 15.55 -0.29 -9.10
C SER A 578 16.42 -1.44 -9.59
N VAL A 579 17.60 -1.54 -9.01
CA VAL A 579 18.49 -2.70 -9.14
C VAL A 579 18.93 -3.08 -7.74
N SER A 580 18.65 -4.31 -7.33
CA SER A 580 19.00 -4.86 -6.03
C SER A 580 19.91 -6.07 -6.21
N LEU A 581 20.97 -6.13 -5.42
CA LEU A 581 21.83 -7.30 -5.21
C LEU A 581 21.63 -7.76 -3.77
N ARG A 582 21.48 -9.06 -3.56
CA ARG A 582 21.33 -9.65 -2.23
C ARG A 582 22.14 -10.93 -2.12
N SER A 583 22.82 -11.12 -1.00
CA SER A 583 23.47 -12.38 -0.64
C SER A 583 22.44 -13.47 -0.40
N THR A 584 22.63 -14.63 -1.04
CA THR A 584 21.85 -15.86 -0.81
C THR A 584 22.75 -16.97 -0.22
N ALA A 585 24.00 -16.65 0.15
CA ALA A 585 24.92 -17.59 0.75
C ALA A 585 24.44 -18.02 2.14
N SER A 586 24.61 -19.29 2.46
CA SER A 586 24.32 -19.87 3.78
C SER A 586 25.36 -19.55 4.87
N GLY A 587 26.38 -18.75 4.54
CA GLY A 587 27.44 -18.34 5.46
C GLY A 587 26.99 -17.39 6.57
N PRO A 588 27.89 -17.02 7.50
CA PRO A 588 27.58 -16.13 8.60
C PRO A 588 27.38 -14.66 8.15
N PHE A 589 27.82 -14.31 6.95
CA PHE A 589 27.74 -12.94 6.43
C PHE A 589 26.69 -12.86 5.31
N GLY A 590 25.82 -11.90 5.43
CA GLY A 590 24.84 -11.53 4.42
C GLY A 590 24.91 -10.05 4.08
N GLY A 591 24.18 -9.64 3.07
CA GLY A 591 24.09 -8.23 2.75
C GLY A 591 23.25 -7.97 1.50
N PHE A 592 22.92 -6.72 1.31
CA PHE A 592 22.20 -6.24 0.13
C PHE A 592 22.68 -4.85 -0.30
N ALA A 593 22.44 -4.52 -1.55
CA ALA A 593 22.56 -3.16 -2.08
C ALA A 593 21.44 -2.92 -3.07
N THR A 594 20.73 -1.80 -2.95
CA THR A 594 19.63 -1.40 -3.83
C THR A 594 19.86 0.01 -4.34
N LEU A 595 19.99 0.14 -5.65
CA LEU A 595 20.02 1.41 -6.37
C LEU A 595 18.62 1.72 -6.89
N ARG A 596 18.08 2.92 -6.58
CA ARG A 596 16.75 3.37 -7.03
C ARG A 596 16.82 4.65 -7.81
N TYR A 597 16.17 4.68 -8.95
CA TYR A 597 15.97 5.86 -9.78
C TYR A 597 14.51 6.24 -9.85
N ILE A 598 14.23 7.53 -9.67
CA ILE A 598 12.93 8.13 -9.94
C ILE A 598 13.13 9.37 -10.81
N GLY A 599 12.46 9.41 -11.95
CA GLY A 599 12.54 10.53 -12.89
C GLY A 599 11.80 11.77 -12.42
N LYS A 600 11.94 12.86 -13.18
CA LYS A 600 11.24 14.13 -12.92
C LYS A 600 9.74 13.97 -12.92
N GLN A 601 9.07 14.73 -12.01
CA GLN A 601 7.61 14.76 -11.85
C GLN A 601 7.12 16.20 -11.79
N ASN A 602 5.92 16.47 -12.28
CA ASN A 602 5.23 17.72 -11.98
C ASN A 602 4.70 17.67 -10.55
N GLU A 603 4.83 18.75 -9.77
CA GLU A 603 4.19 18.90 -8.47
C GLU A 603 2.74 19.34 -8.61
N ASP A 604 2.47 20.24 -9.55
CA ASP A 604 1.17 20.84 -9.81
C ASP A 604 0.54 20.34 -11.12
N ASP A 605 -0.73 20.60 -11.29
CA ASP A 605 -1.53 20.24 -12.48
C ASP A 605 -1.09 21.01 -13.75
N LEU A 606 -0.61 22.24 -13.59
CA LEU A 606 -0.13 23.07 -14.69
C LEU A 606 1.30 22.75 -15.11
N GLY A 607 2.05 21.94 -14.34
CA GLY A 607 3.44 21.58 -14.62
C GLY A 607 4.41 22.74 -14.52
N LEU A 608 4.07 23.75 -13.70
CA LEU A 608 4.92 24.93 -13.45
C LEU A 608 6.02 24.64 -12.43
N GLN A 609 5.76 23.70 -11.53
CA GLN A 609 6.69 23.23 -10.51
C GLN A 609 7.11 21.79 -10.80
N VAL A 610 8.41 21.55 -10.86
CA VAL A 610 8.97 20.24 -11.22
C VAL A 610 9.86 19.73 -10.10
N LEU A 611 9.55 18.56 -9.60
CA LEU A 611 10.42 17.77 -8.75
C LEU A 611 11.51 17.12 -9.61
N ASP A 612 12.76 17.44 -9.36
CA ASP A 612 13.89 16.84 -10.07
C ASP A 612 13.98 15.32 -9.85
N ASP A 613 14.66 14.65 -10.77
CA ASP A 613 14.97 13.24 -10.64
C ASP A 613 15.97 12.97 -9.51
N ALA A 614 15.98 11.72 -9.05
CA ALA A 614 16.88 11.30 -7.98
C ALA A 614 17.35 9.87 -8.19
N LEU A 615 18.62 9.63 -7.87
CA LEU A 615 19.24 8.31 -7.79
C LEU A 615 19.75 8.11 -6.36
N THR A 616 19.26 7.08 -5.67
CA THR A 616 19.63 6.76 -4.28
C THR A 616 20.19 5.37 -4.16
N LEU A 617 21.11 5.17 -3.23
CA LEU A 617 21.69 3.88 -2.89
C LEU A 617 21.38 3.55 -1.43
N ASP A 618 20.76 2.39 -1.20
CA ASP A 618 20.62 1.76 0.11
C ASP A 618 21.49 0.49 0.13
N ALA A 619 22.12 0.20 1.26
CA ALA A 619 22.87 -1.04 1.43
C ALA A 619 22.86 -1.48 2.89
N GLY A 620 23.05 -2.76 3.12
CA GLY A 620 23.15 -3.36 4.46
C GLY A 620 24.05 -4.57 4.47
N LEU A 621 24.62 -4.82 5.65
CA LEU A 621 25.44 -5.98 5.97
C LEU A 621 24.88 -6.63 7.22
N SER A 622 24.84 -7.96 7.24
CA SER A 622 24.45 -8.76 8.39
C SER A 622 25.55 -9.77 8.73
N TRP A 623 25.75 -9.97 10.01
CA TRP A 623 26.64 -10.98 10.55
C TRP A 623 25.88 -11.84 11.55
N ARG A 624 25.70 -13.11 11.22
CA ARG A 624 25.14 -14.13 12.10
C ARG A 624 26.21 -14.57 13.09
N VAL A 625 26.11 -14.09 14.33
CA VAL A 625 27.04 -14.37 15.42
C VAL A 625 26.80 -15.76 15.99
N THR A 626 25.52 -16.13 16.13
CA THR A 626 25.04 -17.47 16.49
C THR A 626 23.80 -17.79 15.65
N ASP A 627 23.23 -18.97 15.78
CA ASP A 627 22.00 -19.31 15.08
C ASP A 627 20.81 -18.45 15.53
N ALA A 628 20.84 -17.95 16.78
CA ALA A 628 19.80 -17.12 17.36
C ALA A 628 20.08 -15.60 17.25
N VAL A 629 21.34 -15.16 16.96
CA VAL A 629 21.75 -13.76 17.07
C VAL A 629 22.42 -13.29 15.79
N SER A 630 21.90 -12.23 15.19
CA SER A 630 22.53 -11.51 14.08
C SER A 630 22.77 -10.05 14.45
N ILE A 631 23.90 -9.49 14.01
CA ILE A 631 24.19 -8.05 14.07
C ILE A 631 24.05 -7.51 12.66
N GLU A 632 23.43 -6.35 12.53
CA GLU A 632 23.18 -5.73 11.23
C GLU A 632 23.63 -4.27 11.22
N ALA A 633 24.18 -3.83 10.08
CA ALA A 633 24.45 -2.44 9.77
C ALA A 633 23.78 -2.08 8.45
N ARG A 634 23.07 -0.96 8.39
CA ARG A 634 22.34 -0.52 7.20
C ARG A 634 22.49 0.97 6.97
N GLY A 635 22.50 1.37 5.71
CA GLY A 635 22.44 2.76 5.28
C GLY A 635 21.34 2.97 4.25
N GLU A 636 20.51 3.97 4.49
CA GLU A 636 19.51 4.49 3.57
C GLU A 636 20.04 5.76 2.90
N ASN A 637 19.82 5.92 1.60
CA ASN A 637 20.30 7.05 0.82
C ASN A 637 21.80 7.36 1.09
N LEU A 638 22.63 6.34 0.96
CA LEU A 638 24.08 6.41 1.28
C LEU A 638 24.81 7.52 0.50
N THR A 639 24.36 7.83 -0.70
CA THR A 639 24.85 8.91 -1.55
C THR A 639 24.48 10.30 -1.01
N ASN A 640 23.57 10.37 -0.02
CA ASN A 640 22.98 11.60 0.51
C ASN A 640 22.37 12.51 -0.59
N THR A 641 21.85 11.88 -1.64
CA THR A 641 21.18 12.60 -2.73
C THR A 641 19.99 13.40 -2.20
N LEU A 642 19.85 14.65 -2.65
CA LEU A 642 18.66 15.45 -2.39
C LEU A 642 17.52 14.89 -3.23
N VAL A 643 16.53 14.29 -2.58
CA VAL A 643 15.28 13.85 -3.21
C VAL A 643 14.20 14.88 -2.91
N PRO A 644 13.77 15.71 -3.89
CA PRO A 644 12.66 16.64 -3.69
C PRO A 644 11.36 15.86 -3.46
N ALA A 645 10.70 16.12 -2.33
CA ALA A 645 9.48 15.41 -1.92
C ALA A 645 8.21 16.22 -2.21
N ALA A 646 8.29 17.54 -2.12
CA ALA A 646 7.22 18.48 -2.44
C ALA A 646 7.80 19.85 -2.79
N ILE A 647 7.01 20.66 -3.51
CA ILE A 647 7.27 22.09 -3.74
C ILE A 647 5.97 22.84 -3.42
N SER A 648 6.01 23.84 -2.53
CA SER A 648 4.84 24.66 -2.25
C SER A 648 4.57 25.67 -3.38
N SER A 649 3.38 26.29 -3.37
CA SER A 649 3.03 27.38 -4.32
C SER A 649 4.02 28.55 -4.27
N ALA A 650 4.69 28.77 -3.14
CA ALA A 650 5.75 29.78 -2.97
C ALA A 650 7.14 29.29 -3.43
N GLY A 651 7.26 28.13 -4.06
CA GLY A 651 8.53 27.56 -4.53
C GLY A 651 9.42 26.98 -3.44
N ILE A 652 8.92 26.79 -2.23
CA ILE A 652 9.67 26.18 -1.13
C ILE A 652 9.73 24.67 -1.31
N VAL A 653 10.95 24.13 -1.34
CA VAL A 653 11.23 22.73 -1.60
C VAL A 653 11.36 21.95 -0.29
N GLU A 654 10.56 20.92 -0.14
CA GLU A 654 10.71 19.89 0.90
C GLU A 654 11.53 18.72 0.34
N ARG A 655 12.45 18.19 1.16
CA ARG A 655 13.25 17.01 0.84
C ARG A 655 12.72 15.77 1.52
N ALA A 656 12.90 14.62 0.90
CA ALA A 656 12.75 13.32 1.53
C ALA A 656 13.93 13.02 2.49
N THR A 657 13.87 11.88 3.16
CA THR A 657 14.83 11.40 4.15
C THR A 657 16.28 11.49 3.61
N PRO A 658 17.18 12.22 4.30
CA PRO A 658 18.60 12.25 3.98
C PRO A 658 19.28 10.92 4.35
N ARG A 659 20.57 10.80 4.07
CA ARG A 659 21.36 9.64 4.50
C ARG A 659 21.08 9.33 5.97
N THR A 660 20.69 8.07 6.23
CA THR A 660 20.41 7.53 7.55
C THR A 660 21.20 6.23 7.72
N LEU A 661 21.95 6.13 8.79
CA LEU A 661 22.72 4.95 9.13
C LEU A 661 22.07 4.28 10.33
N TRP A 662 22.07 2.96 10.35
CA TRP A 662 21.48 2.12 11.39
C TRP A 662 22.47 1.03 11.78
N ILE A 663 22.50 0.70 13.05
CA ILE A 663 23.15 -0.49 13.61
C ILE A 663 22.23 -1.15 14.61
N GLY A 664 22.21 -2.46 14.67
CA GLY A 664 21.38 -3.16 15.63
C GLY A 664 21.56 -4.66 15.59
N ALA A 665 20.65 -5.35 16.27
CA ALA A 665 20.67 -6.78 16.39
C ALA A 665 19.29 -7.38 16.16
N ARG A 666 19.28 -8.63 15.72
CA ARG A 666 18.11 -9.48 15.58
C ARG A 666 18.32 -10.73 16.41
N LEU A 667 17.25 -11.13 17.09
CA LEU A 667 17.15 -12.35 17.87
C LEU A 667 16.06 -13.23 17.26
N GLY A 668 16.29 -14.54 17.13
CA GLY A 668 15.30 -15.54 16.73
C GLY A 668 15.44 -16.79 17.58
N PHE A 669 14.30 -17.35 18.02
CA PHE A 669 14.23 -18.51 18.90
C PHE A 669 13.23 -19.55 18.38
#